data_049f5ec83ffb1c366d272f9a3375a112
#
_entry.id   049f5ec83ffb1c366d272f9a3375a112
#
_cell.length_a   1.000
_cell.length_b   1.000
_cell.length_c   1.000
_cell.angle_alpha   90.00
_cell.angle_beta   90.00
_cell.angle_gamma   90.00
#
_symmetry.space_group_name_H-M   'P 1'
#
loop_
_entity.id
_entity.type
_entity.pdbx_description
1 polymer ?
#
loop_
_entity_poly.entity_id
_entity_poly.type
_entity_poly.pdbx_seq_one_letter_code
_entity_poly.pdbx_strand_id
1 'polypeptide(L)'
;MFAVQPKLDLAWMQSRSTFHDKLRALGDRRLRGGGAPLVQAGADDFASHLLGPGDPARPVATARDLVVWPEDVGLFAALTGQRAAAARSSGTLEGAIVTLIGAYAPQNSYYASKYPAVAGRAPQVRELALSLTDTFGRVAVETFAEMARRHRVWLEAGIDMAQSWKVVCNDRAAFNAAHPPRLPTGERCAEQSPAKVRQLGDPFEPARDYVYEATTPAPSNMALVFDPTGRLVSRQVKEYLTPTELPGQLDLVPGAIDRGLTALRTPVGTLGFVTSKDAWMPDVQSRLDEAHVDLLVQPEFFVGDTASDDRHMWAPDTMLASGYSDVLRLPSVRALVEPDLVGNVDNFTADQQSHFAVKPDGRRRPKAGPAAHLVGQPNRPGLASVMPWVVPDPIRRGETIPQRRHRIAAAGRALQPGSGVQCPDPARPGPCENGHVEGVLWRDMTVNAAPRYARYTGGRADSAPFAASQPVHPAPRVQRNASIAMRGQSGVVAFEERVGTRDQVLLARTSDGGLHWSPPVRPTGRRRGATDEQWPAVAIGASGRVTVAWNDSSSGVQRVYVARSTDGGATFAKPRALAPGAPADAPQWRAALAQGPGDVVHAVFVDTRARSADDDLPQAHVLYTRVRAGVPELARRLDTGAPATLAAKLDDSWVPRVAVRGRHVLAAWIDFLNYDWGLFSRGSLDDGATFGRQVRVTDNREGEPQQEELADSPDPLLTAAGPLVVWTDWRKRDATGPLPHQQYDVFGAVPGRANRQLDPYGKRPFSTFSPSACAVGDGALVAFQDESRAQSEIRLVRVLGGVRRGRALRVDDGGSHAGDAWRPRIACSGPRAVVAYESERDGPGQIYVTSAPLAGASLRPSSP
;
A
#
# COMPACT_ATOMS: atom_id res chain seq x y z
N MET A 1 -16.35 -11.98 4.93
CA MET A 1 -15.08 -11.56 5.54
C MET A 1 -15.33 -11.07 6.93
N PHE A 2 -14.35 -11.23 7.80
CA PHE A 2 -14.45 -10.88 9.22
C PHE A 2 -13.21 -10.07 9.62
N ALA A 3 -13.43 -8.94 10.28
CA ALA A 3 -12.39 -8.14 10.95
C ALA A 3 -12.58 -8.26 12.45
N VAL A 4 -11.58 -8.77 13.16
CA VAL A 4 -11.65 -8.96 14.61
C VAL A 4 -11.07 -7.74 15.29
N GLN A 5 -11.80 -7.17 16.27
CA GLN A 5 -11.36 -6.04 17.11
C GLN A 5 -11.27 -6.50 18.57
N PRO A 6 -10.14 -7.07 18.99
CA PRO A 6 -9.96 -7.50 20.35
C PRO A 6 -9.60 -6.30 21.25
N LYS A 7 -10.09 -6.32 22.49
CA LYS A 7 -9.65 -5.38 23.52
C LYS A 7 -8.43 -5.94 24.25
N LEU A 8 -7.36 -5.16 24.27
CA LEU A 8 -6.17 -5.45 25.07
C LEU A 8 -6.48 -5.38 26.54
N ASP A 9 -6.07 -6.42 27.28
CA ASP A 9 -6.20 -6.49 28.74
C ASP A 9 -5.18 -7.53 29.27
N LEU A 10 -4.38 -7.17 30.23
CA LEU A 10 -3.40 -8.06 30.88
C LEU A 10 -4.04 -9.31 31.50
N ALA A 11 -5.34 -9.31 31.77
CA ALA A 11 -6.04 -10.45 32.34
C ALA A 11 -6.00 -11.70 31.43
N TRP A 12 -6.06 -11.54 30.11
CA TRP A 12 -5.99 -12.68 29.19
C TRP A 12 -4.56 -13.09 28.84
N MET A 13 -3.57 -12.33 29.30
CA MET A 13 -2.14 -12.63 29.13
C MET A 13 -1.54 -13.41 30.31
N GLN A 14 -2.34 -13.81 31.32
CA GLN A 14 -1.84 -14.50 32.52
C GLN A 14 -1.23 -15.87 32.21
N SER A 15 -1.76 -16.60 31.25
CA SER A 15 -1.28 -17.93 30.83
C SER A 15 -1.54 -18.15 29.35
N ARG A 16 -0.90 -19.20 28.80
CA ARG A 16 -1.22 -19.69 27.45
C ARG A 16 -2.70 -20.03 27.30
N SER A 17 -3.30 -20.67 28.30
CA SER A 17 -4.72 -21.02 28.23
C SER A 17 -5.62 -19.80 28.22
N THR A 18 -5.38 -18.81 29.07
CA THR A 18 -6.18 -17.57 29.08
C THR A 18 -6.06 -16.78 27.78
N PHE A 19 -4.86 -16.72 27.20
CA PHE A 19 -4.63 -16.12 25.88
C PHE A 19 -5.41 -16.85 24.78
N HIS A 20 -5.25 -18.17 24.71
CA HIS A 20 -5.95 -19.04 23.77
C HIS A 20 -7.48 -18.94 23.92
N ASP A 21 -7.99 -18.99 25.19
CA ASP A 21 -9.43 -18.92 25.45
C ASP A 21 -10.01 -17.57 25.09
N LYS A 22 -9.27 -16.48 25.27
CA LYS A 22 -9.67 -15.13 24.82
C LYS A 22 -9.83 -15.07 23.30
N LEU A 23 -8.82 -15.51 22.54
CA LEU A 23 -8.89 -15.51 21.07
C LEU A 23 -10.00 -16.43 20.58
N ARG A 24 -10.15 -17.62 21.18
CA ARG A 24 -11.23 -18.55 20.84
C ARG A 24 -12.61 -17.98 21.18
N ALA A 25 -12.75 -17.29 22.31
CA ALA A 25 -14.03 -16.68 22.69
C ALA A 25 -14.47 -15.63 21.68
N LEU A 26 -13.54 -14.87 21.09
CA LEU A 26 -13.82 -13.94 20.00
C LEU A 26 -14.17 -14.68 18.70
N GLY A 27 -13.44 -15.74 18.37
CA GLY A 27 -13.70 -16.57 17.18
C GLY A 27 -14.95 -17.47 17.31
N ASP A 28 -15.28 -17.95 18.51
CA ASP A 28 -16.39 -18.88 18.79
C ASP A 28 -17.62 -18.19 19.38
N ARG A 29 -17.63 -16.88 19.52
CA ARG A 29 -18.66 -16.13 20.23
C ARG A 29 -20.03 -16.38 19.61
N ARG A 30 -20.88 -17.12 20.30
CA ARG A 30 -22.31 -17.27 19.99
C ARG A 30 -23.08 -16.20 20.76
N LEU A 31 -23.93 -15.47 20.06
CA LEU A 31 -24.97 -14.68 20.72
C LEU A 31 -25.87 -15.66 21.50
N ARG A 32 -25.65 -15.79 22.79
CA ARG A 32 -26.58 -16.51 23.66
C ARG A 32 -27.78 -15.65 23.90
N GLY A 33 -28.89 -16.01 23.24
CA GLY A 33 -30.26 -15.66 23.57
C GLY A 33 -30.54 -14.23 24.00
N GLY A 34 -31.17 -13.41 23.14
CA GLY A 34 -31.93 -12.23 23.55
C GLY A 34 -31.16 -10.90 23.63
N GLY A 35 -29.89 -10.84 23.34
CA GLY A 35 -29.14 -9.60 23.19
C GLY A 35 -29.19 -9.06 21.75
N ALA A 36 -29.37 -7.75 21.59
CA ALA A 36 -29.25 -7.12 20.29
C ALA A 36 -27.87 -7.46 19.64
N PRO A 37 -27.82 -7.58 18.31
CA PRO A 37 -26.57 -7.89 17.61
C PRO A 37 -25.49 -6.88 18.01
N LEU A 38 -24.28 -7.35 18.27
CA LEU A 38 -23.14 -6.54 18.72
C LEU A 38 -22.83 -5.36 17.79
N VAL A 39 -23.28 -5.41 16.54
CA VAL A 39 -23.17 -4.27 15.62
C VAL A 39 -24.29 -4.31 14.59
N GLN A 40 -25.07 -3.26 14.57
CA GLN A 40 -26.28 -3.13 13.74
C GLN A 40 -26.01 -3.00 12.23
N ALA A 41 -24.78 -2.83 11.80
CA ALA A 41 -24.40 -2.68 10.40
C ALA A 41 -23.83 -3.96 9.78
N GLY A 42 -24.03 -5.13 10.39
CA GLY A 42 -23.57 -6.41 9.85
C GLY A 42 -22.39 -7.01 10.60
N ALA A 43 -22.31 -6.83 11.92
CA ALA A 43 -21.50 -7.68 12.77
C ALA A 43 -22.41 -8.71 13.43
N ASP A 44 -22.18 -9.94 13.12
CA ASP A 44 -22.62 -11.11 13.86
C ASP A 44 -21.44 -11.68 14.62
N ASP A 45 -21.73 -12.54 15.57
CA ASP A 45 -20.64 -13.33 16.09
C ASP A 45 -20.09 -14.27 14.98
N PHE A 46 -18.78 -14.37 14.94
CA PHE A 46 -18.03 -15.13 13.97
C PHE A 46 -18.55 -16.58 13.78
N ALA A 47 -18.90 -17.23 14.89
CA ALA A 47 -19.37 -18.60 14.86
C ALA A 47 -20.80 -18.74 14.31
N SER A 48 -21.70 -17.79 14.60
CA SER A 48 -23.09 -17.87 14.13
C SER A 48 -23.16 -17.68 12.61
N HIS A 49 -22.32 -16.80 12.07
CA HIS A 49 -22.23 -16.63 10.61
C HIS A 49 -21.66 -17.87 9.93
N LEU A 50 -20.63 -18.48 10.52
CA LEU A 50 -20.05 -19.72 9.99
C LEU A 50 -21.01 -20.91 10.05
N LEU A 51 -21.95 -20.91 10.98
CA LEU A 51 -22.91 -22.00 11.17
C LEU A 51 -24.21 -21.83 10.38
N GLY A 52 -24.46 -20.64 9.80
CA GLY A 52 -25.65 -20.31 9.02
C GLY A 52 -26.89 -19.97 9.85
N PRO A 53 -27.81 -19.17 9.30
CA PRO A 53 -29.04 -18.82 10.00
C PRO A 53 -29.93 -20.07 10.15
N GLY A 54 -30.20 -20.44 11.37
CA GLY A 54 -31.21 -21.46 11.70
C GLY A 54 -30.74 -22.90 11.84
N ASP A 55 -29.50 -23.24 11.54
CA ASP A 55 -28.94 -24.58 11.77
C ASP A 55 -27.57 -24.50 12.46
N PRO A 56 -27.51 -24.59 13.78
CA PRO A 56 -26.25 -24.52 14.53
C PRO A 56 -25.31 -25.72 14.26
N ALA A 57 -25.76 -26.73 13.58
CA ALA A 57 -24.97 -27.94 13.25
C ALA A 57 -24.36 -27.90 11.85
N ARG A 58 -24.81 -26.99 10.97
CA ARG A 58 -24.34 -26.88 9.59
C ARG A 58 -23.29 -25.77 9.46
N PRO A 59 -22.02 -26.11 9.20
CA PRO A 59 -21.02 -25.10 8.93
C PRO A 59 -21.38 -24.36 7.63
N VAL A 60 -21.56 -23.07 7.69
CA VAL A 60 -21.71 -22.18 6.51
C VAL A 60 -20.34 -21.84 5.95
N ALA A 61 -19.31 -21.96 6.76
CA ALA A 61 -17.94 -21.70 6.37
C ALA A 61 -17.52 -22.59 5.22
N THR A 62 -17.17 -21.96 4.16
CA THR A 62 -16.51 -22.54 3.00
C THR A 62 -15.07 -22.06 2.99
N ALA A 63 -14.21 -22.69 2.20
CA ALA A 63 -12.87 -22.17 1.94
C ALA A 63 -12.86 -20.78 1.27
N ARG A 64 -13.96 -20.05 1.32
CA ARG A 64 -14.17 -18.69 0.81
C ARG A 64 -14.32 -17.64 1.91
N ASP A 65 -14.27 -18.03 3.17
CA ASP A 65 -14.31 -17.09 4.28
C ASP A 65 -12.90 -16.71 4.70
N LEU A 66 -12.69 -15.41 4.98
CA LEU A 66 -11.44 -14.85 5.47
C LEU A 66 -11.69 -14.14 6.80
N VAL A 67 -10.88 -14.48 7.78
CA VAL A 67 -10.84 -13.85 9.12
C VAL A 67 -9.52 -13.12 9.26
N VAL A 68 -9.58 -11.85 9.61
CA VAL A 68 -8.39 -10.98 9.72
C VAL A 68 -8.30 -10.46 11.14
N TRP A 69 -7.14 -10.66 11.75
CA TRP A 69 -6.78 -10.17 13.07
C TRP A 69 -5.85 -8.97 12.95
N PRO A 70 -5.82 -8.10 13.98
CA PRO A 70 -4.95 -6.92 13.96
C PRO A 70 -3.46 -7.24 13.90
N GLU A 71 -2.68 -6.24 13.49
CA GLU A 71 -1.24 -6.18 13.68
C GLU A 71 -0.89 -6.44 15.15
N ASP A 72 0.20 -7.13 15.40
CA ASP A 72 0.77 -7.37 16.71
C ASP A 72 -0.14 -8.09 17.74
N VAL A 73 -1.30 -8.60 17.35
CA VAL A 73 -2.14 -9.37 18.27
C VAL A 73 -1.37 -10.55 18.87
N GLY A 74 -0.46 -11.14 18.11
CA GLY A 74 0.42 -12.23 18.56
C GLY A 74 1.59 -11.77 19.43
N LEU A 75 2.01 -10.50 19.37
CA LEU A 75 3.10 -9.94 20.18
C LEU A 75 2.83 -10.08 21.69
N PHE A 76 1.58 -9.91 22.07
CA PHE A 76 1.17 -10.00 23.48
C PHE A 76 1.30 -11.41 24.08
N ALA A 77 1.55 -12.43 23.27
CA ALA A 77 1.94 -13.76 23.74
C ALA A 77 3.25 -13.73 24.54
N ALA A 78 4.14 -12.75 24.31
CA ALA A 78 5.37 -12.52 25.09
C ALA A 78 5.08 -12.29 26.58
N LEU A 79 3.92 -11.77 26.93
CA LEU A 79 3.50 -11.50 28.30
C LEU A 79 2.82 -12.69 28.97
N THR A 80 2.71 -13.85 28.31
CA THR A 80 2.00 -15.02 28.86
C THR A 80 2.88 -15.87 29.79
N GLY A 81 2.21 -16.53 30.75
CA GLY A 81 2.82 -17.52 31.60
C GLY A 81 3.57 -16.94 32.81
N GLN A 82 4.14 -17.86 33.64
CA GLN A 82 4.83 -17.52 34.88
C GLN A 82 6.15 -16.76 34.63
N ARG A 83 6.83 -17.08 33.50
CA ARG A 83 8.09 -16.42 33.12
C ARG A 83 7.92 -14.91 32.91
N ALA A 84 6.77 -14.48 32.39
CA ALA A 84 6.48 -13.07 32.10
C ALA A 84 5.73 -12.36 33.27
N ALA A 85 5.55 -12.99 34.43
CA ALA A 85 4.76 -12.43 35.52
C ALA A 85 5.28 -11.06 35.98
N ALA A 86 6.60 -10.88 36.11
CA ALA A 86 7.20 -9.61 36.51
C ALA A 86 7.07 -8.54 35.40
N ALA A 87 7.11 -8.94 34.11
CA ALA A 87 6.94 -8.04 32.99
C ALA A 87 5.52 -7.46 32.95
N ARG A 88 4.48 -8.25 33.23
CA ARG A 88 3.09 -7.76 33.33
C ARG A 88 2.85 -6.75 34.46
N SER A 89 3.78 -6.60 35.37
CA SER A 89 3.68 -5.66 36.52
C SER A 89 4.61 -4.46 36.33
N SER A 90 5.23 -4.28 35.18
CA SER A 90 6.23 -3.23 34.96
C SER A 90 5.63 -1.85 34.78
N GLY A 91 4.39 -1.76 34.30
CA GLY A 91 3.65 -0.51 34.07
C GLY A 91 4.11 0.29 32.85
N THR A 92 5.18 -0.16 32.17
CA THR A 92 5.66 0.44 30.89
C THR A 92 6.22 -0.65 29.98
N LEU A 93 6.16 -0.42 28.67
CA LEU A 93 6.71 -1.33 27.68
C LEU A 93 8.23 -1.54 27.89
N GLU A 94 8.97 -0.47 28.12
CA GLU A 94 10.41 -0.53 28.33
C GLU A 94 10.77 -1.36 29.57
N GLY A 95 9.98 -1.19 30.65
CA GLY A 95 10.09 -2.00 31.86
C GLY A 95 9.80 -3.48 31.63
N ALA A 96 8.77 -3.78 30.82
CA ALA A 96 8.42 -5.14 30.42
C ALA A 96 9.55 -5.78 29.59
N ILE A 97 10.10 -5.08 28.60
CA ILE A 97 11.23 -5.55 27.78
C ILE A 97 12.45 -5.85 28.66
N VAL A 98 12.88 -4.94 29.53
CA VAL A 98 14.03 -5.15 30.41
C VAL A 98 13.83 -6.37 31.31
N THR A 99 12.61 -6.54 31.82
CA THR A 99 12.26 -7.69 32.67
C THR A 99 12.31 -9.00 31.87
N LEU A 100 11.78 -9.00 30.64
CA LEU A 100 11.82 -10.17 29.75
C LEU A 100 13.27 -10.52 29.35
N ILE A 101 14.14 -9.55 29.07
CA ILE A 101 15.57 -9.80 28.79
C ILE A 101 16.19 -10.63 29.93
N GLY A 102 15.94 -10.27 31.17
CA GLY A 102 16.38 -11.02 32.32
C GLY A 102 15.78 -12.43 32.42
N ALA A 103 14.47 -12.55 32.20
CA ALA A 103 13.74 -13.82 32.27
C ALA A 103 14.15 -14.82 31.15
N TYR A 104 14.65 -14.31 30.00
CA TYR A 104 15.11 -15.11 28.86
C TYR A 104 16.63 -15.15 28.71
N ALA A 105 17.40 -14.78 29.73
CA ALA A 105 18.87 -14.69 29.68
C ALA A 105 19.57 -15.95 29.10
N PRO A 106 19.19 -17.20 29.42
CA PRO A 106 19.81 -18.40 28.82
C PRO A 106 19.56 -18.53 27.32
N GLN A 107 18.35 -18.16 26.86
CA GLN A 107 17.97 -18.19 25.45
C GLN A 107 18.63 -17.03 24.69
N ASN A 108 18.69 -15.84 25.29
CA ASN A 108 19.42 -14.69 24.73
C ASN A 108 20.89 -15.05 24.48
N SER A 109 21.56 -15.70 25.45
CA SER A 109 22.94 -16.18 25.30
C SER A 109 23.09 -17.23 24.20
N TYR A 110 22.10 -18.12 24.02
CA TYR A 110 22.07 -19.08 22.92
C TYR A 110 22.00 -18.38 21.54
N TYR A 111 21.11 -17.43 21.39
CA TYR A 111 20.97 -16.71 20.10
C TYR A 111 22.11 -15.74 19.82
N ALA A 112 22.67 -15.09 20.82
CA ALA A 112 23.89 -14.29 20.70
C ALA A 112 25.07 -15.14 20.20
N SER A 113 25.23 -16.38 20.71
CA SER A 113 26.23 -17.31 20.23
C SER A 113 25.95 -17.84 18.83
N LYS A 114 24.68 -18.11 18.52
CA LYS A 114 24.24 -18.61 17.20
C LYS A 114 24.38 -17.55 16.10
N TYR A 115 24.14 -16.30 16.42
CA TYR A 115 24.16 -15.15 15.51
C TYR A 115 25.07 -14.03 16.02
N PRO A 116 26.39 -14.17 15.93
CA PRO A 116 27.34 -13.19 16.48
C PRO A 116 27.17 -11.77 15.91
N ALA A 117 26.66 -11.64 14.69
CA ALA A 117 26.45 -10.34 14.05
C ALA A 117 25.38 -9.48 14.73
N VAL A 118 24.47 -10.08 15.51
CA VAL A 118 23.47 -9.35 16.29
C VAL A 118 23.83 -9.25 17.77
N ALA A 119 24.82 -10.02 18.22
CA ALA A 119 25.27 -10.01 19.60
C ALA A 119 25.89 -8.66 19.99
N GLY A 120 25.54 -8.18 21.18
CA GLY A 120 26.13 -6.95 21.76
C GLY A 120 25.46 -5.66 21.29
N ARG A 121 24.35 -5.70 20.53
CA ARG A 121 23.49 -4.54 20.32
C ARG A 121 22.76 -4.24 21.64
N ALA A 122 22.99 -3.07 22.20
CA ALA A 122 22.28 -2.64 23.40
C ALA A 122 20.90 -2.06 23.02
N PRO A 123 19.81 -2.42 23.72
CA PRO A 123 19.68 -3.22 24.95
C PRO A 123 19.36 -4.71 24.79
N GLN A 124 19.86 -5.45 23.83
CA GLN A 124 19.63 -6.89 23.61
C GLN A 124 18.19 -7.28 23.23
N VAL A 125 17.45 -6.36 22.65
CA VAL A 125 16.04 -6.58 22.29
C VAL A 125 15.93 -7.58 21.13
N ARG A 126 16.88 -7.58 20.20
CA ARG A 126 16.89 -8.52 19.08
C ARG A 126 17.09 -9.97 19.54
N GLU A 127 18.00 -10.19 20.48
CA GLU A 127 18.18 -11.51 21.09
C GLU A 127 16.93 -11.95 21.84
N LEU A 128 16.27 -11.03 22.55
CA LEU A 128 14.99 -11.31 23.22
C LEU A 128 13.92 -11.72 22.20
N ALA A 129 13.74 -10.98 21.12
CA ALA A 129 12.73 -11.29 20.09
C ALA A 129 12.96 -12.68 19.45
N LEU A 130 14.24 -13.07 19.22
CA LEU A 130 14.58 -14.41 18.78
C LEU A 130 14.30 -15.47 19.87
N SER A 131 14.55 -15.15 21.14
CA SER A 131 14.31 -16.03 22.29
C SER A 131 12.83 -16.28 22.55
N LEU A 132 11.97 -15.34 22.18
CA LEU A 132 10.51 -15.46 22.24
C LEU A 132 9.92 -16.35 21.15
N THR A 133 10.72 -16.82 20.16
CA THR A 133 10.21 -17.63 19.03
C THR A 133 9.44 -18.87 19.49
N ASP A 134 9.90 -19.58 20.54
CA ASP A 134 9.16 -20.74 21.08
C ASP A 134 7.82 -20.31 21.72
N THR A 135 7.82 -19.23 22.48
CA THR A 135 6.61 -18.69 23.11
C THR A 135 5.60 -18.26 22.07
N PHE A 136 6.01 -17.50 21.06
CA PHE A 136 5.13 -17.07 19.96
C PHE A 136 4.59 -18.25 19.15
N GLY A 137 5.45 -19.22 18.80
CA GLY A 137 5.02 -20.41 18.08
C GLY A 137 3.92 -21.18 18.81
N ARG A 138 4.10 -21.42 20.10
CA ARG A 138 3.18 -22.19 20.93
C ARG A 138 1.91 -21.44 21.33
N VAL A 139 2.02 -20.17 21.65
CA VAL A 139 0.90 -19.41 22.22
C VAL A 139 0.06 -18.78 21.11
N ALA A 140 0.70 -18.17 20.10
CA ALA A 140 0.00 -17.45 19.03
C ALA A 140 -0.17 -18.31 17.77
N VAL A 141 0.94 -18.77 17.16
CA VAL A 141 0.90 -19.46 15.86
C VAL A 141 0.03 -20.72 15.89
N GLU A 142 0.19 -21.58 16.93
CA GLU A 142 -0.64 -22.79 17.08
C GLU A 142 -2.11 -22.43 17.32
N THR A 143 -2.40 -21.36 18.07
CA THR A 143 -3.78 -20.93 18.33
C THR A 143 -4.47 -20.49 17.05
N PHE A 144 -3.83 -19.63 16.24
CA PHE A 144 -4.39 -19.18 14.98
C PHE A 144 -4.54 -20.32 13.97
N ALA A 145 -3.55 -21.23 13.89
CA ALA A 145 -3.65 -22.42 13.05
C ALA A 145 -4.81 -23.35 13.47
N GLU A 146 -5.01 -23.54 14.78
CA GLU A 146 -6.14 -24.32 15.28
C GLU A 146 -7.48 -23.69 14.92
N MET A 147 -7.60 -22.35 15.07
CA MET A 147 -8.81 -21.61 14.72
C MET A 147 -9.12 -21.72 13.23
N ALA A 148 -8.13 -21.50 12.35
CA ALA A 148 -8.28 -21.65 10.90
C ALA A 148 -8.81 -23.05 10.54
N ARG A 149 -8.23 -24.10 11.12
CA ARG A 149 -8.63 -25.51 10.91
C ARG A 149 -10.02 -25.80 11.47
N ARG A 150 -10.31 -25.34 12.68
CA ARG A 150 -11.58 -25.60 13.39
C ARG A 150 -12.76 -25.01 12.62
N HIS A 151 -12.62 -23.76 12.15
CA HIS A 151 -13.65 -23.04 11.42
C HIS A 151 -13.59 -23.24 9.91
N ARG A 152 -12.55 -23.90 9.39
CA ARG A 152 -12.31 -24.13 7.95
C ARG A 152 -12.27 -22.82 7.14
N VAL A 153 -11.57 -21.83 7.65
CA VAL A 153 -11.45 -20.48 7.06
C VAL A 153 -10.01 -20.15 6.71
N TRP A 154 -9.83 -19.23 5.79
CA TRP A 154 -8.57 -18.49 5.68
C TRP A 154 -8.47 -17.58 6.88
N LEU A 155 -7.30 -17.51 7.50
CA LEU A 155 -7.07 -16.68 8.67
C LEU A 155 -5.75 -15.97 8.52
N GLU A 156 -5.76 -14.67 8.81
CA GLU A 156 -4.57 -13.84 8.93
C GLU A 156 -4.45 -13.33 10.36
N ALA A 157 -3.19 -13.20 10.88
CA ALA A 157 -2.90 -12.61 12.18
C ALA A 157 -1.49 -12.01 12.24
N GLY A 158 -1.38 -10.83 12.86
CA GLY A 158 -0.12 -10.11 13.06
C GLY A 158 0.72 -10.65 14.22
N ILE A 159 2.04 -10.68 14.05
CA ILE A 159 2.99 -11.14 15.08
C ILE A 159 4.41 -10.60 14.82
N ASP A 160 5.12 -10.30 15.91
CA ASP A 160 6.55 -9.96 15.91
C ASP A 160 7.42 -11.14 16.30
N MET A 161 7.97 -11.85 15.33
CA MET A 161 8.86 -12.98 15.62
C MET A 161 9.92 -13.20 14.53
N ALA A 162 10.80 -14.18 14.72
CA ALA A 162 11.78 -14.56 13.70
C ALA A 162 11.09 -14.85 12.35
N GLN A 163 11.60 -14.30 11.24
CA GLN A 163 11.03 -14.49 9.90
C GLN A 163 10.94 -15.96 9.49
N SER A 164 11.82 -16.79 10.05
CA SER A 164 11.76 -18.24 9.84
C SER A 164 12.21 -19.00 11.08
N TRP A 165 11.63 -20.18 11.25
CA TRP A 165 11.88 -21.09 12.36
C TRP A 165 11.80 -22.53 11.91
N LYS A 166 12.21 -23.43 12.80
CA LYS A 166 12.00 -24.87 12.66
C LYS A 166 11.52 -25.47 13.98
N VAL A 167 10.89 -26.63 13.91
CA VAL A 167 10.52 -27.42 15.07
C VAL A 167 11.70 -28.35 15.43
N VAL A 168 12.16 -28.26 16.66
CA VAL A 168 13.15 -29.17 17.28
C VAL A 168 12.42 -30.03 18.31
N CYS A 169 12.64 -31.33 18.31
CA CYS A 169 11.91 -32.26 19.17
C CYS A 169 12.82 -33.27 19.86
N ASN A 170 12.27 -33.95 20.88
CA ASN A 170 12.98 -35.02 21.61
C ASN A 170 13.12 -36.31 20.79
N ASP A 171 12.06 -36.70 20.07
CA ASP A 171 12.03 -37.88 19.20
C ASP A 171 11.38 -37.52 17.86
N ARG A 172 12.21 -37.45 16.81
CA ARG A 172 11.80 -37.09 15.46
C ARG A 172 10.89 -38.13 14.81
N ALA A 173 11.17 -39.42 15.04
CA ALA A 173 10.40 -40.50 14.42
C ALA A 173 8.98 -40.54 15.00
N ALA A 174 8.85 -40.56 16.33
CA ALA A 174 7.58 -40.56 17.02
C ALA A 174 6.78 -39.26 16.72
N PHE A 175 7.43 -38.11 16.70
CA PHE A 175 6.80 -36.83 16.42
C PHE A 175 6.18 -36.80 15.02
N ASN A 176 6.94 -37.24 14.00
CA ASN A 176 6.54 -37.16 12.60
C ASN A 176 5.58 -38.29 12.16
N ALA A 177 5.51 -39.40 12.93
CA ALA A 177 4.58 -40.49 12.68
C ALA A 177 3.16 -40.23 13.19
N ALA A 178 2.96 -39.20 14.01
CA ALA A 178 1.66 -38.88 14.58
C ALA A 178 0.59 -38.55 13.50
N HIS A 179 -0.58 -39.17 13.58
CA HIS A 179 -1.75 -38.87 12.79
C HIS A 179 -2.97 -38.70 13.70
N PRO A 180 -3.67 -37.55 13.69
CA PRO A 180 -3.36 -36.35 12.87
C PRO A 180 -2.00 -35.75 13.20
N PRO A 181 -1.48 -34.83 12.37
CA PRO A 181 -0.25 -34.11 12.67
C PRO A 181 -0.27 -33.52 14.08
N ARG A 182 0.87 -33.59 14.79
CA ARG A 182 0.96 -33.17 16.19
C ARG A 182 0.72 -31.66 16.37
N LEU A 183 1.18 -30.86 15.39
CA LEU A 183 0.98 -29.42 15.39
C LEU A 183 -0.20 -29.02 14.50
N PRO A 184 -1.00 -28.04 14.91
CA PRO A 184 -2.10 -27.50 14.10
C PRO A 184 -1.64 -26.97 12.74
N THR A 185 -0.43 -26.42 12.68
CA THR A 185 0.24 -25.92 11.46
C THR A 185 0.60 -27.02 10.45
N GLY A 186 0.60 -28.29 10.89
CA GLY A 186 1.10 -29.43 10.10
C GLY A 186 2.63 -29.48 10.00
N GLU A 187 3.36 -28.59 10.70
CA GLU A 187 4.84 -28.62 10.74
C GLU A 187 5.35 -29.92 11.37
N ARG A 188 6.49 -30.35 10.86
CA ARG A 188 7.16 -31.58 11.32
C ARG A 188 8.42 -31.24 12.09
N CYS A 189 8.85 -32.14 12.96
CA CYS A 189 10.15 -32.05 13.59
C CYS A 189 11.27 -32.10 12.53
N ALA A 190 12.01 -31.01 12.41
CA ALA A 190 13.12 -30.88 11.48
C ALA A 190 14.44 -31.36 12.09
N GLU A 191 14.60 -31.22 13.42
CA GLU A 191 15.82 -31.62 14.16
C GLU A 191 15.46 -32.34 15.44
N GLN A 192 16.16 -33.49 15.71
CA GLN A 192 16.06 -34.17 17.00
C GLN A 192 17.16 -33.65 17.91
N SER A 193 16.80 -32.98 18.99
CA SER A 193 17.78 -32.50 20.00
C SER A 193 17.12 -32.28 21.36
N PRO A 194 17.11 -33.27 22.25
CA PRO A 194 16.60 -33.10 23.61
C PRO A 194 17.32 -31.99 24.39
N ALA A 195 18.59 -31.73 24.07
CA ALA A 195 19.35 -30.66 24.70
C ALA A 195 18.77 -29.28 24.32
N LYS A 196 18.49 -29.01 23.05
CA LYS A 196 17.86 -27.76 22.61
C LYS A 196 16.45 -27.61 23.15
N VAL A 197 15.67 -28.69 23.21
CA VAL A 197 14.31 -28.66 23.79
C VAL A 197 14.35 -28.18 25.23
N ARG A 198 15.32 -28.67 26.04
CA ARG A 198 15.54 -28.18 27.42
C ARG A 198 16.06 -26.74 27.48
N GLN A 199 16.96 -26.37 26.59
CA GLN A 199 17.61 -25.06 26.59
C GLN A 199 16.69 -23.93 26.18
N LEU A 200 15.89 -24.15 25.11
CA LEU A 200 15.02 -23.13 24.50
C LEU A 200 13.64 -23.11 25.12
N GLY A 201 13.19 -24.21 25.72
CA GLY A 201 11.89 -24.34 26.33
C GLY A 201 11.70 -23.43 27.55
N ASP A 202 10.45 -23.20 27.94
CA ASP A 202 10.11 -22.51 29.15
C ASP A 202 10.31 -23.44 30.38
N PRO A 203 11.14 -23.09 31.37
CA PRO A 203 11.38 -23.95 32.55
C PRO A 203 10.15 -24.09 33.46
N PHE A 204 9.18 -23.21 33.38
CA PHE A 204 7.93 -23.24 34.13
C PHE A 204 6.84 -24.11 33.52
N GLU A 205 7.04 -24.58 32.28
CA GLU A 205 6.15 -25.53 31.62
C GLU A 205 6.78 -26.93 31.57
N PRO A 206 6.38 -27.86 32.43
CA PRO A 206 6.97 -29.19 32.48
C PRO A 206 6.61 -30.06 31.26
N ALA A 207 7.45 -31.04 31.01
CA ALA A 207 7.25 -32.13 30.05
C ALA A 207 7.05 -31.68 28.57
N ARG A 208 7.87 -30.75 28.11
CA ARG A 208 7.93 -30.42 26.69
C ARG A 208 8.73 -31.46 25.90
N ASP A 209 8.26 -31.75 24.72
CA ASP A 209 8.93 -32.66 23.82
C ASP A 209 9.33 -32.03 22.49
N TYR A 210 9.04 -30.72 22.29
CA TYR A 210 9.46 -29.89 21.16
C TYR A 210 9.54 -28.41 21.53
N VAL A 211 10.29 -27.66 20.70
CA VAL A 211 10.38 -26.19 20.74
C VAL A 211 10.46 -25.63 19.32
N TYR A 212 10.12 -24.36 19.18
CA TYR A 212 10.39 -23.57 17.97
C TYR A 212 11.74 -22.88 18.10
N GLU A 213 12.63 -23.10 17.13
CA GLU A 213 13.96 -22.47 17.07
C GLU A 213 14.04 -21.52 15.88
N ALA A 214 14.38 -20.25 16.12
CA ALA A 214 14.63 -19.28 15.05
C ALA A 214 15.78 -19.75 14.13
N THR A 215 15.56 -19.67 12.83
CA THR A 215 16.56 -20.05 11.80
C THR A 215 17.16 -18.86 11.07
N THR A 216 16.70 -17.64 11.35
CA THR A 216 17.26 -16.37 10.88
C THR A 216 17.49 -15.42 12.05
N PRO A 217 18.48 -14.49 11.95
CA PRO A 217 18.72 -13.46 12.95
C PRO A 217 17.77 -12.25 12.82
N ALA A 218 16.69 -12.38 12.07
CA ALA A 218 15.79 -11.31 11.69
C ALA A 218 14.40 -11.49 12.33
N PRO A 219 14.15 -10.97 13.54
CA PRO A 219 12.80 -10.79 14.05
C PRO A 219 12.12 -9.66 13.28
N SER A 220 10.85 -9.86 12.90
CA SER A 220 10.10 -8.92 12.08
C SER A 220 8.64 -8.92 12.44
N ASN A 221 7.99 -7.80 12.22
CA ASN A 221 6.55 -7.69 12.22
C ASN A 221 6.01 -8.37 10.95
N MET A 222 5.09 -9.32 11.13
CA MET A 222 4.60 -10.17 10.04
C MET A 222 3.10 -10.41 10.13
N ALA A 223 2.44 -10.39 8.97
CA ALA A 223 1.13 -10.98 8.80
C ALA A 223 1.29 -12.47 8.42
N LEU A 224 0.84 -13.37 9.29
CA LEU A 224 0.86 -14.82 9.07
C LEU A 224 -0.49 -15.26 8.48
N VAL A 225 -0.46 -16.03 7.39
CA VAL A 225 -1.68 -16.50 6.73
C VAL A 225 -1.79 -18.00 6.80
N PHE A 226 -2.93 -18.46 7.33
CA PHE A 226 -3.26 -19.88 7.47
C PHE A 226 -4.38 -20.28 6.51
N ASP A 227 -4.24 -21.42 5.85
CA ASP A 227 -5.29 -21.98 5.02
C ASP A 227 -6.39 -22.69 5.88
N PRO A 228 -7.53 -23.10 5.29
CA PRO A 228 -8.61 -23.78 6.02
C PRO A 228 -8.25 -25.12 6.66
N THR A 229 -7.03 -25.61 6.46
CA THR A 229 -6.52 -26.82 7.15
C THR A 229 -5.66 -26.48 8.36
N GLY A 230 -5.43 -25.20 8.61
CA GLY A 230 -4.54 -24.67 9.66
C GLY A 230 -3.08 -24.55 9.23
N ARG A 231 -2.75 -24.88 7.98
CA ARG A 231 -1.38 -24.80 7.49
C ARG A 231 -0.99 -23.35 7.27
N LEU A 232 0.19 -22.96 7.76
CA LEU A 232 0.80 -21.65 7.47
C LEU A 232 1.27 -21.64 6.01
N VAL A 233 0.68 -20.75 5.19
CA VAL A 233 0.91 -20.69 3.74
C VAL A 233 1.61 -19.41 3.29
N SER A 234 1.61 -18.36 4.12
CA SER A 234 2.31 -17.11 3.83
C SER A 234 2.81 -16.43 5.09
N ARG A 235 3.92 -15.74 4.95
CA ARG A 235 4.50 -14.79 5.92
C ARG A 235 4.77 -13.51 5.15
N GLN A 236 4.01 -12.47 5.45
CA GLN A 236 4.20 -11.15 4.85
C GLN A 236 4.91 -10.27 5.87
N VAL A 237 6.12 -9.86 5.55
CA VAL A 237 6.96 -9.06 6.44
C VAL A 237 6.67 -7.58 6.18
N LYS A 238 6.41 -6.81 7.23
CA LYS A 238 6.26 -5.36 7.17
C LYS A 238 7.55 -4.72 6.65
N GLU A 239 7.42 -3.89 5.63
CA GLU A 239 8.59 -3.30 4.97
C GLU A 239 8.97 -1.95 5.58
N TYR A 240 8.01 -1.15 6.00
CA TYR A 240 8.21 0.18 6.54
C TYR A 240 7.91 0.22 8.03
N LEU A 241 8.97 0.15 8.82
CA LEU A 241 8.87 0.13 10.27
C LEU A 241 8.53 1.52 10.83
N THR A 242 7.81 1.55 11.95
CA THR A 242 7.56 2.74 12.75
C THR A 242 8.73 3.00 13.71
N PRO A 243 8.86 4.20 14.29
CA PRO A 243 9.94 4.48 15.25
C PRO A 243 10.02 3.50 16.42
N THR A 244 8.90 2.97 16.90
CA THR A 244 8.83 1.96 17.98
C THR A 244 9.42 0.60 17.58
N GLU A 245 9.46 0.28 16.32
CA GLU A 245 9.96 -0.99 15.79
C GLU A 245 11.46 -0.97 15.50
N LEU A 246 12.10 0.20 15.55
CA LEU A 246 13.50 0.40 15.17
C LEU A 246 14.51 -0.01 16.25
N PRO A 247 15.84 -0.04 15.92
CA PRO A 247 16.91 -0.22 16.88
C PRO A 247 16.83 0.78 18.04
N GLY A 248 16.94 0.26 19.25
CA GLY A 248 16.78 1.04 20.49
C GLY A 248 15.38 0.93 21.12
N GLN A 249 14.42 0.39 20.35
CA GLN A 249 13.08 0.03 20.82
C GLN A 249 12.86 -1.49 20.59
N LEU A 250 12.04 -1.93 19.64
CA LEU A 250 11.80 -3.36 19.38
C LEU A 250 12.88 -4.01 18.51
N ASP A 251 13.75 -3.25 17.87
CA ASP A 251 14.87 -3.70 17.02
C ASP A 251 14.49 -4.78 15.99
N LEU A 252 13.36 -4.56 15.32
CA LEU A 252 12.85 -5.43 14.26
C LEU A 252 13.61 -5.21 12.93
N VAL A 253 13.55 -6.20 12.06
CA VAL A 253 14.14 -6.15 10.72
C VAL A 253 13.02 -5.96 9.70
N PRO A 254 13.07 -4.92 8.85
CA PRO A 254 12.07 -4.70 7.81
C PRO A 254 12.12 -5.78 6.74
N GLY A 255 11.01 -5.92 6.02
CA GLY A 255 10.92 -6.74 4.81
C GLY A 255 11.82 -6.19 3.71
N ALA A 256 12.30 -7.08 2.84
CA ALA A 256 13.12 -6.68 1.71
C ALA A 256 12.23 -6.13 0.59
N ILE A 257 12.51 -4.92 0.11
CA ILE A 257 11.77 -4.24 -0.96
C ILE A 257 11.66 -5.06 -2.26
N ASP A 258 12.59 -5.97 -2.50
CA ASP A 258 12.62 -6.83 -3.69
C ASP A 258 11.86 -8.16 -3.52
N ARG A 259 11.39 -8.49 -2.32
CA ARG A 259 10.75 -9.78 -1.98
C ARG A 259 9.45 -9.64 -1.17
N GLY A 260 9.18 -8.45 -0.65
CA GLY A 260 8.23 -8.28 0.45
C GLY A 260 6.80 -8.60 0.07
N LEU A 261 6.29 -8.07 -1.03
CA LEU A 261 4.88 -8.14 -1.33
C LEU A 261 4.55 -9.27 -2.31
N THR A 262 4.18 -10.42 -1.78
CA THR A 262 3.67 -11.53 -2.60
C THR A 262 2.14 -11.58 -2.49
N ALA A 263 1.45 -11.31 -3.60
CA ALA A 263 0.01 -11.51 -3.65
C ALA A 263 -0.32 -13.00 -3.48
N LEU A 264 -1.19 -13.30 -2.52
CA LEU A 264 -1.63 -14.67 -2.25
C LEU A 264 -2.93 -14.97 -2.99
N ARG A 265 -2.89 -15.89 -3.95
CA ARG A 265 -4.10 -16.36 -4.64
C ARG A 265 -4.85 -17.37 -3.80
N THR A 266 -6.11 -17.08 -3.52
CA THR A 266 -7.00 -17.92 -2.73
C THR A 266 -8.36 -18.03 -3.41
N PRO A 267 -9.25 -18.95 -2.98
CA PRO A 267 -10.65 -18.91 -3.40
C PRO A 267 -11.42 -17.66 -2.99
N VAL A 268 -10.90 -16.89 -2.03
CA VAL A 268 -11.46 -15.60 -1.60
C VAL A 268 -11.16 -14.50 -2.63
N GLY A 269 -10.02 -14.58 -3.31
CA GLY A 269 -9.51 -13.60 -4.27
C GLY A 269 -7.99 -13.56 -4.23
N THR A 270 -7.40 -12.62 -4.96
CA THR A 270 -5.97 -12.30 -4.86
C THR A 270 -5.79 -11.32 -3.69
N LEU A 271 -5.25 -11.82 -2.59
CA LEU A 271 -5.01 -11.05 -1.38
C LEU A 271 -3.68 -10.30 -1.47
N GLY A 272 -3.66 -9.03 -1.10
CA GLY A 272 -2.45 -8.25 -0.84
C GLY A 272 -2.45 -7.82 0.62
N PHE A 273 -1.30 -7.95 1.27
CA PHE A 273 -1.16 -7.62 2.68
C PHE A 273 -0.33 -6.36 2.82
N VAL A 274 -0.82 -5.41 3.60
CA VAL A 274 -0.13 -4.18 3.96
C VAL A 274 -0.25 -4.00 5.46
N THR A 275 0.85 -4.14 6.17
CA THR A 275 0.81 -4.01 7.62
C THR A 275 1.04 -2.55 7.99
N SER A 276 0.00 -1.92 8.55
CA SER A 276 0.06 -0.54 9.07
C SER A 276 0.72 0.43 8.07
N LYS A 277 1.90 0.96 8.38
CA LYS A 277 2.62 1.97 7.59
C LYS A 277 2.84 1.59 6.12
N ASP A 278 2.90 0.31 5.77
CA ASP A 278 3.04 -0.15 4.39
C ASP A 278 1.91 0.37 3.47
N ALA A 279 0.70 0.60 4.02
CA ALA A 279 -0.44 1.08 3.25
C ALA A 279 -0.26 2.49 2.67
N TRP A 280 0.62 3.30 3.24
CA TRP A 280 0.92 4.65 2.73
C TRP A 280 2.06 4.68 1.72
N MET A 281 2.81 3.59 1.55
CA MET A 281 4.07 3.60 0.82
C MET A 281 3.87 3.45 -0.69
N PRO A 282 4.35 4.41 -1.50
CA PRO A 282 4.09 4.44 -2.94
C PRO A 282 4.66 3.23 -3.71
N ASP A 283 5.77 2.67 -3.26
CA ASP A 283 6.36 1.46 -3.85
C ASP A 283 5.53 0.21 -3.54
N VAL A 284 5.04 0.08 -2.29
CA VAL A 284 4.12 -1.00 -1.88
C VAL A 284 2.84 -0.93 -2.71
N GLN A 285 2.22 0.24 -2.81
CA GLN A 285 1.03 0.48 -3.61
C GLN A 285 1.26 0.14 -5.09
N SER A 286 2.43 0.44 -5.61
CA SER A 286 2.83 0.07 -6.98
C SER A 286 2.86 -1.44 -7.17
N ARG A 287 3.42 -2.17 -6.21
CA ARG A 287 3.54 -3.62 -6.26
C ARG A 287 2.21 -4.34 -6.03
N LEU A 288 1.31 -3.80 -5.21
CA LEU A 288 -0.08 -4.27 -5.09
C LEU A 288 -0.79 -4.26 -6.44
N ASP A 289 -0.61 -3.20 -7.20
CA ASP A 289 -1.21 -3.06 -8.52
C ASP A 289 -0.58 -4.02 -9.55
N GLU A 290 0.76 -4.15 -9.57
CA GLU A 290 1.49 -5.13 -10.40
C GLU A 290 1.02 -6.57 -10.14
N ALA A 291 0.79 -6.89 -8.87
CA ALA A 291 0.31 -8.20 -8.45
C ALA A 291 -1.18 -8.44 -8.73
N HIS A 292 -1.93 -7.43 -9.21
CA HIS A 292 -3.37 -7.49 -9.44
C HIS A 292 -4.17 -7.93 -8.20
N VAL A 293 -3.91 -7.27 -7.09
CA VAL A 293 -4.60 -7.54 -5.83
C VAL A 293 -6.08 -7.17 -5.96
N ASP A 294 -6.97 -8.07 -5.58
CA ASP A 294 -8.43 -7.84 -5.55
C ASP A 294 -8.88 -7.33 -4.17
N LEU A 295 -8.30 -7.91 -3.11
CA LEU A 295 -8.64 -7.63 -1.72
C LEU A 295 -7.39 -7.21 -0.95
N LEU A 296 -7.43 -6.01 -0.43
CA LEU A 296 -6.40 -5.48 0.46
C LEU A 296 -6.72 -5.92 1.89
N VAL A 297 -5.73 -6.50 2.56
CA VAL A 297 -5.77 -6.91 3.96
C VAL A 297 -4.78 -6.02 4.70
N GLN A 298 -5.28 -5.16 5.56
CA GLN A 298 -4.48 -4.22 6.34
C GLN A 298 -4.65 -4.51 7.84
N PRO A 299 -3.86 -5.41 8.42
CA PRO A 299 -3.79 -5.52 9.88
C PRO A 299 -3.17 -4.24 10.44
N GLU A 300 -3.80 -3.69 11.49
CA GLU A 300 -3.42 -2.41 12.06
C GLU A 300 -3.31 -2.49 13.59
N PHE A 301 -2.28 -1.88 14.13
CA PHE A 301 -2.14 -1.51 15.53
C PHE A 301 -1.73 -0.04 15.59
N PHE A 302 -2.69 0.82 15.44
CA PHE A 302 -2.44 2.25 15.47
C PHE A 302 -2.27 2.73 16.91
N VAL A 303 -1.03 3.05 17.28
CA VAL A 303 -0.70 3.69 18.55
C VAL A 303 -1.11 5.15 18.48
N GLY A 304 -2.40 5.41 18.57
CA GLY A 304 -2.98 6.73 18.53
C GLY A 304 -4.34 6.68 19.22
N ASP A 305 -4.58 7.64 20.08
CA ASP A 305 -5.76 7.68 20.93
C ASP A 305 -6.83 8.58 20.28
N THR A 306 -8.00 8.01 19.96
CA THR A 306 -9.19 8.80 19.59
C THR A 306 -9.59 9.77 20.69
N ALA A 307 -9.26 9.45 21.95
CA ALA A 307 -9.43 10.32 23.11
C ALA A 307 -8.33 11.41 23.21
N SER A 308 -7.29 11.35 22.39
CA SER A 308 -6.29 12.41 22.24
C SER A 308 -6.80 13.49 21.30
N ASP A 309 -6.48 14.74 21.59
CA ASP A 309 -6.64 15.86 20.66
C ASP A 309 -5.32 16.22 19.97
N ASP A 310 -4.39 15.24 19.89
CA ASP A 310 -3.12 15.41 19.19
C ASP A 310 -3.38 15.88 17.75
N ARG A 311 -2.78 17.03 17.44
CA ARG A 311 -2.97 17.69 16.14
C ARG A 311 -2.26 16.97 15.00
N HIS A 312 -1.30 16.10 15.32
CA HIS A 312 -0.40 15.50 14.35
C HIS A 312 -0.86 14.14 13.85
N MET A 313 -1.44 13.28 14.72
CA MET A 313 -1.83 11.92 14.36
C MET A 313 -3.18 11.54 14.99
N TRP A 314 -4.25 12.17 14.53
CA TRP A 314 -5.56 11.74 14.96
C TRP A 314 -5.99 10.51 14.13
N ALA A 315 -6.11 9.37 14.80
CA ALA A 315 -6.36 8.07 14.18
C ALA A 315 -7.47 8.06 13.11
N PRO A 316 -8.68 8.61 13.33
CA PRO A 316 -9.73 8.60 12.32
C PRO A 316 -9.40 9.36 11.04
N ASP A 317 -8.53 10.37 11.10
CA ASP A 317 -8.07 11.07 9.90
C ASP A 317 -7.04 10.23 9.14
N THR A 318 -6.10 9.60 9.86
CA THR A 318 -4.99 8.85 9.29
C THR A 318 -5.47 7.63 8.53
N MET A 319 -6.50 6.92 9.05
CA MET A 319 -7.07 5.74 8.42
C MET A 319 -7.72 6.03 7.05
N LEU A 320 -8.26 7.21 6.84
CA LEU A 320 -8.80 7.58 5.52
C LEU A 320 -7.71 7.81 4.45
N ALA A 321 -6.46 7.98 4.86
CA ALA A 321 -5.33 8.12 3.95
C ALA A 321 -4.61 6.79 3.66
N SER A 322 -4.94 5.72 4.40
CA SER A 322 -4.35 4.38 4.30
C SER A 322 -5.01 3.51 3.21
N GLY A 323 -5.22 2.25 3.46
CA GLY A 323 -5.85 1.30 2.55
C GLY A 323 -7.20 1.74 1.99
N TYR A 324 -7.98 2.56 2.72
CA TYR A 324 -9.17 3.19 2.15
C TYR A 324 -8.84 4.01 0.90
N SER A 325 -7.78 4.82 0.92
CA SER A 325 -7.36 5.58 -0.26
C SER A 325 -6.88 4.68 -1.40
N ASP A 326 -6.27 3.53 -1.07
CA ASP A 326 -5.83 2.53 -2.05
C ASP A 326 -7.01 1.87 -2.78
N VAL A 327 -8.11 1.59 -2.09
CA VAL A 327 -9.35 1.12 -2.72
C VAL A 327 -9.86 2.13 -3.75
N LEU A 328 -9.72 3.41 -3.49
CA LEU A 328 -10.17 4.45 -4.44
C LEU A 328 -9.23 4.55 -5.66
N ARG A 329 -7.93 4.59 -5.44
CA ARG A 329 -6.93 4.96 -6.45
C ARG A 329 -6.36 3.79 -7.25
N LEU A 330 -6.29 2.57 -6.68
CA LEU A 330 -5.72 1.41 -7.36
C LEU A 330 -6.80 0.65 -8.15
N PRO A 331 -6.70 0.56 -9.48
CA PRO A 331 -7.75 -0.04 -10.31
C PRO A 331 -8.08 -1.50 -9.96
N SER A 332 -7.08 -2.29 -9.51
CA SER A 332 -7.28 -3.70 -9.16
C SER A 332 -8.00 -3.91 -7.85
N VAL A 333 -7.71 -3.08 -6.84
CA VAL A 333 -8.22 -3.26 -5.48
C VAL A 333 -9.74 -3.01 -5.46
N ARG A 334 -10.50 -4.02 -5.07
CA ARG A 334 -11.97 -3.98 -5.01
C ARG A 334 -12.50 -3.76 -3.61
N ALA A 335 -11.75 -4.21 -2.62
CA ALA A 335 -12.16 -4.12 -1.24
C ALA A 335 -10.94 -4.06 -0.29
N LEU A 336 -11.19 -3.55 0.91
CA LEU A 336 -10.29 -3.52 2.05
C LEU A 336 -10.97 -4.20 3.24
N VAL A 337 -10.18 -4.93 4.00
CA VAL A 337 -10.49 -5.34 5.37
C VAL A 337 -9.36 -4.85 6.28
N GLU A 338 -9.73 -4.04 7.27
CA GLU A 338 -8.80 -3.41 8.20
C GLU A 338 -9.30 -3.68 9.63
N PRO A 339 -8.75 -4.69 10.32
CA PRO A 339 -8.96 -4.92 11.74
C PRO A 339 -8.00 -4.06 12.56
N ASP A 340 -8.46 -3.61 13.72
CA ASP A 340 -7.70 -2.83 14.68
C ASP A 340 -7.77 -3.41 16.08
N LEU A 341 -6.75 -3.07 16.91
CA LEU A 341 -6.76 -3.28 18.34
C LEU A 341 -7.45 -2.11 19.07
N VAL A 342 -8.04 -2.39 20.21
CA VAL A 342 -8.50 -1.37 21.14
C VAL A 342 -8.02 -1.69 22.56
N GLY A 343 -7.94 -0.69 23.42
CA GLY A 343 -7.55 -0.87 24.83
C GLY A 343 -6.09 -0.58 25.11
N ASN A 344 -5.73 -0.71 26.38
CA ASN A 344 -4.43 -0.30 26.89
C ASN A 344 -3.69 -1.48 27.50
N VAL A 345 -2.39 -1.55 27.22
CA VAL A 345 -1.44 -2.42 27.94
C VAL A 345 -0.25 -1.55 28.33
N ASP A 346 -0.03 -1.43 29.65
CA ASP A 346 0.96 -0.53 30.22
C ASP A 346 0.77 0.92 29.71
N ASN A 347 1.76 1.50 29.05
CA ASN A 347 1.69 2.82 28.43
C ASN A 347 1.32 2.78 26.93
N PHE A 348 0.94 1.62 26.40
CA PHE A 348 0.44 1.47 25.03
C PHE A 348 -1.07 1.64 24.98
N THR A 349 -1.52 2.52 24.12
CA THR A 349 -2.95 2.77 23.87
C THR A 349 -3.26 2.49 22.41
N ALA A 350 -4.26 1.65 22.15
CA ALA A 350 -4.80 1.37 20.83
C ALA A 350 -6.29 1.73 20.82
N ASP A 351 -6.67 2.71 20.02
CA ASP A 351 -8.05 3.20 19.95
C ASP A 351 -8.46 3.55 18.52
N GLN A 352 -8.68 2.51 17.71
CA GLN A 352 -9.11 2.67 16.34
C GLN A 352 -10.30 1.79 16.00
N GLN A 353 -11.00 2.10 14.93
CA GLN A 353 -12.20 1.37 14.49
C GLN A 353 -11.88 0.45 13.32
N SER A 354 -11.98 -0.86 13.55
CA SER A 354 -11.97 -1.84 12.45
C SER A 354 -13.03 -1.49 11.41
N HIS A 355 -12.67 -1.59 10.13
CA HIS A 355 -13.59 -1.24 9.06
C HIS A 355 -13.43 -2.04 7.77
N PHE A 356 -14.43 -1.95 6.92
CA PHE A 356 -14.41 -2.44 5.56
C PHE A 356 -14.62 -1.28 4.58
N ALA A 357 -13.84 -1.27 3.50
CA ALA A 357 -14.10 -0.42 2.37
C ALA A 357 -14.31 -1.26 1.10
N VAL A 358 -15.08 -0.73 0.17
CA VAL A 358 -15.32 -1.33 -1.14
C VAL A 358 -15.18 -0.25 -2.21
N LYS A 359 -14.69 -0.61 -3.38
CA LYS A 359 -14.63 0.33 -4.50
C LYS A 359 -16.02 0.88 -4.78
N PRO A 360 -16.20 2.22 -4.75
CA PRO A 360 -17.52 2.82 -5.02
C PRO A 360 -17.96 2.44 -6.42
N ASP A 361 -19.18 1.92 -6.54
CA ASP A 361 -19.84 1.78 -7.82
C ASP A 361 -20.83 2.94 -7.94
N GLY A 362 -20.72 3.76 -8.96
CA GLY A 362 -21.57 4.96 -9.17
C GLY A 362 -23.06 4.67 -9.30
N ARG A 363 -23.50 3.40 -9.30
CA ARG A 363 -24.89 2.98 -9.39
C ARG A 363 -25.53 2.71 -8.03
N ARG A 364 -24.71 2.38 -7.03
CA ARG A 364 -25.19 2.14 -5.69
C ARG A 364 -24.80 3.32 -4.80
N ARG A 365 -25.64 4.33 -4.76
CA ARG A 365 -25.75 5.06 -3.48
C ARG A 365 -26.00 3.97 -2.43
N PRO A 366 -25.19 3.86 -1.38
CA PRO A 366 -25.52 2.95 -0.28
C PRO A 366 -26.99 3.22 0.04
N LYS A 367 -27.84 2.16 -0.01
CA LYS A 367 -29.18 2.28 0.54
C LYS A 367 -28.97 2.89 1.92
N ALA A 368 -29.77 3.92 2.25
CA ALA A 368 -29.73 4.63 3.51
C ALA A 368 -29.93 3.69 4.72
N GLY A 369 -28.85 2.97 5.05
CA GLY A 369 -28.59 2.50 6.38
C GLY A 369 -27.84 3.62 7.12
N PRO A 370 -27.64 3.55 8.42
CA PRO A 370 -26.75 4.47 9.11
C PRO A 370 -25.42 4.44 8.35
N ALA A 371 -25.06 5.59 7.76
CA ALA A 371 -23.91 5.67 6.88
C ALA A 371 -22.67 5.37 7.72
N ALA A 372 -21.88 4.37 7.30
CA ALA A 372 -20.66 4.02 7.99
C ALA A 372 -19.68 5.20 7.92
N HIS A 373 -19.18 5.64 9.06
CA HIS A 373 -18.17 6.67 9.17
C HIS A 373 -17.25 6.37 10.36
N LEU A 374 -15.99 6.70 10.19
CA LEU A 374 -15.07 6.72 11.33
C LEU A 374 -15.44 7.88 12.25
N VAL A 375 -15.23 7.70 13.55
CA VAL A 375 -15.60 8.69 14.55
C VAL A 375 -15.04 10.08 14.20
N GLY A 376 -15.91 11.08 14.22
CA GLY A 376 -15.56 12.46 13.87
C GLY A 376 -15.38 12.75 12.38
N GLN A 377 -15.51 11.75 11.51
CA GLN A 377 -15.40 11.91 10.07
C GLN A 377 -16.78 12.01 9.38
N PRO A 378 -16.88 12.75 8.27
CA PRO A 378 -18.08 12.66 7.43
C PRO A 378 -18.14 11.30 6.72
N ASN A 379 -19.35 10.92 6.31
CA ASN A 379 -19.55 9.75 5.47
C ASN A 379 -18.70 9.83 4.21
N ARG A 380 -18.03 8.73 3.88
CA ARG A 380 -17.18 8.62 2.71
C ARG A 380 -17.71 7.59 1.72
N PRO A 381 -17.66 7.86 0.40
CA PRO A 381 -18.00 6.89 -0.63
C PRO A 381 -17.11 5.65 -0.49
N GLY A 382 -17.70 4.46 -0.53
CA GLY A 382 -16.94 3.21 -0.43
C GLY A 382 -16.66 2.72 0.99
N LEU A 383 -16.77 3.55 2.03
CA LEU A 383 -16.70 3.05 3.40
C LEU A 383 -17.97 2.23 3.70
N ALA A 384 -17.78 0.92 3.86
CA ALA A 384 -18.88 -0.03 3.76
C ALA A 384 -19.45 -0.46 5.11
N SER A 385 -18.58 -0.61 6.12
CA SER A 385 -18.93 -0.94 7.50
C SER A 385 -17.82 -0.46 8.41
N VAL A 386 -18.15 -0.03 9.63
CA VAL A 386 -17.20 0.45 10.64
C VAL A 386 -17.64 -0.09 11.99
N MET A 387 -16.70 -0.55 12.82
CA MET A 387 -16.97 -0.90 14.21
C MET A 387 -17.56 0.31 14.94
N PRO A 388 -18.63 0.16 15.73
CA PRO A 388 -19.28 1.29 16.35
C PRO A 388 -18.41 1.96 17.41
N TRP A 389 -18.62 3.25 17.54
CA TRP A 389 -18.24 4.02 18.71
C TRP A 389 -19.50 4.34 19.52
N VAL A 390 -19.51 4.07 20.82
CA VAL A 390 -20.75 4.05 21.61
C VAL A 390 -21.27 5.44 22.00
N VAL A 391 -20.45 6.47 21.84
CA VAL A 391 -20.87 7.86 22.10
C VAL A 391 -21.32 8.50 20.79
N PRO A 392 -22.50 9.16 20.74
CA PRO A 392 -22.91 9.90 19.55
C PRO A 392 -21.90 11.00 19.17
N ASP A 393 -21.48 11.02 17.92
CA ASP A 393 -20.51 11.97 17.37
C ASP A 393 -21.02 12.82 16.19
N PRO A 394 -22.23 13.41 16.26
CA PRO A 394 -22.76 14.16 15.14
C PRO A 394 -21.84 15.32 14.76
N ILE A 395 -21.62 15.49 13.46
CA ILE A 395 -20.91 16.67 12.94
C ILE A 395 -21.79 17.89 13.14
N ARG A 396 -21.35 18.85 13.94
CA ARG A 396 -22.09 20.07 14.25
C ARG A 396 -21.82 21.16 13.22
N ARG A 397 -22.86 21.85 12.78
CA ARG A 397 -22.74 22.96 11.83
C ARG A 397 -21.87 24.07 12.42
N GLY A 398 -20.84 24.49 11.69
CA GLY A 398 -19.90 25.54 12.09
C GLY A 398 -18.81 25.09 13.09
N GLU A 399 -18.81 23.83 13.50
CA GLU A 399 -17.76 23.29 14.35
C GLU A 399 -16.46 23.17 13.55
N THR A 400 -15.37 23.72 14.09
CA THR A 400 -14.03 23.53 13.52
C THR A 400 -13.50 22.13 13.86
N ILE A 401 -12.48 21.66 13.13
CA ILE A 401 -11.86 20.37 13.41
C ILE A 401 -11.24 20.29 14.80
N PRO A 402 -10.47 21.27 15.27
CA PRO A 402 -9.97 21.26 16.65
C PRO A 402 -11.08 21.15 17.69
N GLN A 403 -12.20 21.86 17.51
CA GLN A 403 -13.34 21.76 18.40
C GLN A 403 -13.97 20.37 18.38
N ARG A 404 -14.09 19.76 17.19
CA ARG A 404 -14.60 18.40 17.03
C ARG A 404 -13.70 17.37 17.70
N ARG A 405 -12.37 17.41 17.42
CA ARG A 405 -11.37 16.54 18.06
C ARG A 405 -11.42 16.66 19.58
N HIS A 406 -11.39 17.89 20.09
CA HIS A 406 -11.48 18.14 21.53
C HIS A 406 -12.75 17.55 22.15
N ARG A 407 -13.90 17.72 21.50
CA ARG A 407 -15.19 17.17 21.97
C ARG A 407 -15.18 15.64 21.96
N ILE A 408 -14.66 15.00 20.91
CA ILE A 408 -14.58 13.54 20.79
C ILE A 408 -13.60 12.98 21.81
N ALA A 409 -12.41 13.58 21.94
CA ALA A 409 -11.43 13.23 22.93
C ALA A 409 -12.00 13.32 24.36
N ALA A 410 -12.74 14.38 24.68
CA ALA A 410 -13.39 14.52 25.96
C ALA A 410 -14.44 13.43 26.22
N ALA A 411 -15.23 13.07 25.19
CA ALA A 411 -16.22 12.00 25.31
C ALA A 411 -15.56 10.62 25.47
N GLY A 412 -14.46 10.34 24.75
CA GLY A 412 -13.68 9.11 24.92
C GLY A 412 -13.06 9.01 26.31
N ARG A 413 -12.36 10.05 26.77
CA ARG A 413 -11.76 10.08 28.12
C ARG A 413 -12.77 9.83 29.25
N ALA A 414 -14.01 10.27 29.08
CA ALA A 414 -15.06 9.99 30.03
C ALA A 414 -15.40 8.50 30.19
N LEU A 415 -15.00 7.67 29.24
CA LEU A 415 -15.25 6.22 29.18
C LEU A 415 -13.99 5.38 29.46
N GLN A 416 -12.88 6.02 29.80
CA GLN A 416 -11.64 5.28 30.11
C GLN A 416 -11.82 4.34 31.31
N PRO A 417 -11.08 3.21 31.34
CA PRO A 417 -11.07 2.34 32.49
C PRO A 417 -10.74 3.11 33.79
N GLY A 418 -11.48 2.84 34.84
CA GLY A 418 -11.31 3.55 36.12
C GLY A 418 -12.04 4.89 36.22
N SER A 419 -12.68 5.40 35.16
CA SER A 419 -13.55 6.60 35.24
C SER A 419 -14.81 6.40 36.09
N GLY A 420 -15.18 5.15 36.38
CA GLY A 420 -16.44 4.79 37.02
C GLY A 420 -17.67 4.87 36.12
N VAL A 421 -17.49 5.29 34.87
CA VAL A 421 -18.58 5.37 33.87
C VAL A 421 -18.75 4.02 33.20
N GLN A 422 -19.96 3.50 33.20
CA GLN A 422 -20.32 2.27 32.46
C GLN A 422 -20.44 2.57 30.98
N CYS A 423 -20.14 1.56 30.15
CA CYS A 423 -20.38 1.67 28.73
C CYS A 423 -21.83 2.09 28.45
N PRO A 424 -22.09 3.18 27.72
CA PRO A 424 -23.42 3.81 27.68
C PRO A 424 -24.46 3.05 26.85
N ASP A 425 -24.05 2.03 26.08
CA ASP A 425 -24.97 1.25 25.24
C ASP A 425 -25.38 -0.06 25.95
N PRO A 426 -26.54 -0.11 26.62
CA PRO A 426 -27.01 -1.32 27.28
C PRO A 426 -27.38 -2.45 26.30
N ALA A 427 -27.60 -2.13 25.02
CA ALA A 427 -27.85 -3.12 23.98
C ALA A 427 -26.56 -3.83 23.52
N ARG A 428 -25.41 -3.34 23.97
CA ARG A 428 -24.09 -3.90 23.66
C ARG A 428 -23.28 -4.13 24.92
N PRO A 429 -23.73 -5.05 25.78
CA PRO A 429 -23.03 -5.36 27.02
C PRO A 429 -21.67 -5.97 26.66
N GLY A 430 -20.62 -5.26 26.97
CA GLY A 430 -19.25 -5.72 26.70
C GLY A 430 -18.26 -4.67 27.15
N PRO A 431 -16.98 -5.01 27.16
CA PRO A 431 -15.94 -4.03 27.45
C PRO A 431 -15.92 -2.94 26.38
N CYS A 432 -15.96 -1.68 26.76
CA CYS A 432 -15.62 -0.57 25.89
C CYS A 432 -14.41 0.19 26.44
N GLU A 433 -13.66 0.79 25.53
CA GLU A 433 -12.45 1.54 25.81
C GLU A 433 -12.52 2.85 25.04
N ASN A 434 -12.50 3.98 25.72
CA ASN A 434 -12.63 5.31 25.09
C ASN A 434 -13.82 5.42 24.11
N GLY A 435 -14.86 4.61 24.31
CA GLY A 435 -16.01 4.54 23.42
C GLY A 435 -15.93 3.46 22.33
N HIS A 436 -14.80 2.77 22.17
CA HIS A 436 -14.65 1.63 21.28
C HIS A 436 -15.12 0.34 21.95
N VAL A 437 -15.63 -0.60 21.15
CA VAL A 437 -16.14 -1.89 21.64
C VAL A 437 -15.31 -3.04 21.12
N GLU A 438 -15.14 -4.07 21.96
CA GLU A 438 -14.61 -5.34 21.50
C GLU A 438 -15.65 -6.09 20.69
N GLY A 439 -15.26 -6.68 19.56
CA GLY A 439 -16.18 -7.47 18.75
C GLY A 439 -15.60 -8.00 17.45
N VAL A 440 -16.48 -8.48 16.60
CA VAL A 440 -16.15 -8.95 15.25
C VAL A 440 -17.07 -8.24 14.26
N LEU A 441 -16.49 -7.50 13.36
CA LEU A 441 -17.17 -6.90 12.21
C LEU A 441 -17.17 -7.90 11.05
N TRP A 442 -18.31 -8.13 10.39
CA TRP A 442 -18.36 -9.03 9.26
C TRP A 442 -19.15 -8.44 8.10
N ARG A 443 -18.82 -8.87 6.90
CA ARG A 443 -19.51 -8.48 5.69
C ARG A 443 -19.37 -9.52 4.58
N ASP A 444 -20.47 -9.78 3.83
CA ASP A 444 -20.40 -10.45 2.55
C ASP A 444 -19.95 -9.45 1.49
N MET A 445 -18.85 -9.75 0.80
CA MET A 445 -18.31 -8.93 -0.25
C MET A 445 -18.05 -9.74 -1.52
N THR A 446 -18.35 -9.14 -2.67
CA THR A 446 -18.04 -9.72 -3.98
C THR A 446 -16.79 -9.03 -4.51
N VAL A 447 -15.64 -9.69 -4.42
CA VAL A 447 -14.34 -9.11 -4.86
C VAL A 447 -14.02 -9.36 -6.33
N ASN A 448 -14.60 -10.39 -6.95
CA ASN A 448 -14.29 -10.81 -8.33
C ASN A 448 -15.33 -10.39 -9.38
N ALA A 449 -16.37 -9.65 -9.02
CA ALA A 449 -17.32 -9.17 -10.00
C ALA A 449 -16.75 -7.91 -10.66
N ALA A 450 -16.37 -8.01 -11.92
CA ALA A 450 -16.18 -6.81 -12.74
C ALA A 450 -17.43 -5.94 -12.62
N PRO A 451 -17.30 -4.64 -12.34
CA PRO A 451 -18.44 -3.73 -12.29
C PRO A 451 -19.23 -3.87 -13.59
N ARG A 452 -20.51 -4.25 -13.50
CA ARG A 452 -21.40 -4.28 -14.67
C ARG A 452 -21.93 -2.87 -14.88
N TYR A 453 -21.20 -2.05 -15.58
CA TYR A 453 -21.68 -0.74 -15.99
C TYR A 453 -22.68 -0.89 -17.13
N ALA A 454 -23.78 -0.09 -17.13
CA ALA A 454 -24.64 0.00 -18.27
C ALA A 454 -23.85 0.67 -19.40
N ARG A 455 -23.93 0.11 -20.59
CA ARG A 455 -23.32 0.70 -21.77
C ARG A 455 -23.67 2.18 -21.85
N TYR A 456 -22.64 3.03 -21.81
CA TYR A 456 -22.83 4.47 -21.90
C TYR A 456 -23.22 4.82 -23.32
N THR A 457 -24.41 5.36 -23.49
CA THR A 457 -24.98 5.74 -24.81
C THR A 457 -25.13 7.24 -25.00
N GLY A 458 -24.66 8.07 -24.06
CA GLY A 458 -25.00 9.49 -24.07
C GLY A 458 -23.87 10.48 -23.87
N GLY A 459 -24.07 11.57 -24.17
CA GLY A 459 -23.75 12.98 -24.24
C GLY A 459 -22.51 13.52 -23.52
N ARG A 460 -21.87 14.42 -24.24
CA ARG A 460 -20.65 15.20 -23.93
C ARG A 460 -20.86 16.39 -23.00
N ALA A 461 -21.70 16.36 -22.01
CA ALA A 461 -22.10 17.63 -21.36
C ALA A 461 -20.93 18.49 -20.82
N ASP A 462 -19.78 17.91 -20.40
CA ASP A 462 -18.69 18.65 -19.75
C ASP A 462 -17.28 18.35 -20.28
N SER A 463 -17.11 17.59 -21.37
CA SER A 463 -15.79 17.20 -21.88
C SER A 463 -15.25 18.07 -23.02
N ALA A 464 -16.02 19.05 -23.50
CA ALA A 464 -15.50 19.99 -24.50
C ALA A 464 -14.30 20.76 -23.90
N PRO A 465 -13.16 20.85 -24.61
CA PRO A 465 -12.98 20.69 -26.06
C PRO A 465 -12.47 19.30 -26.50
N PHE A 466 -12.49 18.30 -25.64
CA PHE A 466 -11.98 16.96 -25.97
C PHE A 466 -12.94 16.22 -26.92
N ALA A 467 -12.36 15.45 -27.84
CA ALA A 467 -13.10 14.53 -28.71
C ALA A 467 -13.71 13.39 -27.88
N ALA A 468 -14.67 12.66 -28.41
CA ALA A 468 -15.17 11.45 -27.76
C ALA A 468 -14.05 10.47 -27.52
N SER A 469 -13.98 9.92 -26.32
CA SER A 469 -12.96 8.94 -25.95
C SER A 469 -13.19 7.62 -26.69
N GLN A 470 -12.10 7.03 -27.16
CA GLN A 470 -12.12 5.78 -27.89
C GLN A 470 -11.19 4.76 -27.24
N PRO A 471 -11.59 3.47 -27.14
CA PRO A 471 -10.67 2.43 -26.70
C PRO A 471 -9.59 2.24 -27.74
N VAL A 472 -8.35 2.16 -27.30
CA VAL A 472 -7.20 1.93 -28.20
C VAL A 472 -7.23 0.54 -28.81
N HIS A 473 -7.63 -0.43 -28.03
CA HIS A 473 -7.71 -1.84 -28.43
C HIS A 473 -8.87 -2.52 -27.69
N PRO A 474 -10.09 -2.49 -28.24
CA PRO A 474 -11.21 -3.18 -27.60
C PRO A 474 -10.94 -4.68 -27.44
N ALA A 475 -10.84 -5.17 -26.22
CA ALA A 475 -10.58 -6.58 -25.92
C ALA A 475 -11.31 -6.99 -24.62
N PRO A 476 -11.71 -8.27 -24.47
CA PRO A 476 -12.32 -8.76 -23.24
C PRO A 476 -11.26 -9.08 -22.16
N ARG A 477 -10.22 -8.24 -22.06
CA ARG A 477 -9.09 -8.39 -21.16
C ARG A 477 -8.77 -7.09 -20.49
N VAL A 478 -8.22 -7.17 -19.28
CA VAL A 478 -7.79 -5.99 -18.54
C VAL A 478 -6.56 -5.38 -19.21
N GLN A 479 -6.62 -4.08 -19.46
CA GLN A 479 -5.51 -3.25 -19.97
C GLN A 479 -5.18 -2.17 -18.95
N ARG A 480 -3.88 -1.85 -18.79
CA ARG A 480 -3.38 -0.92 -17.76
C ARG A 480 -2.12 -0.20 -18.17
N ASN A 481 -1.70 0.74 -17.32
CA ASN A 481 -0.39 1.38 -17.31
C ASN A 481 0.01 1.95 -18.67
N ALA A 482 -0.86 2.79 -19.24
CA ALA A 482 -0.58 3.44 -20.51
C ALA A 482 0.62 4.39 -20.41
N SER A 483 1.44 4.39 -21.46
CA SER A 483 2.48 5.40 -21.72
C SER A 483 2.29 5.93 -23.13
N ILE A 484 2.26 7.27 -23.30
CA ILE A 484 1.96 7.91 -24.58
C ILE A 484 3.09 8.87 -24.97
N ALA A 485 3.44 8.87 -26.26
CA ALA A 485 4.36 9.84 -26.84
C ALA A 485 3.84 10.32 -28.18
N MET A 486 3.86 11.64 -28.38
CA MET A 486 3.36 12.29 -29.59
C MET A 486 4.44 13.15 -30.26
N ARG A 487 4.42 13.18 -31.59
CA ARG A 487 5.23 14.06 -32.42
C ARG A 487 4.45 14.56 -33.64
N GLY A 488 4.06 15.83 -33.62
CA GLY A 488 3.11 16.35 -34.60
C GLY A 488 1.79 15.60 -34.53
N GLN A 489 1.38 14.99 -35.64
CA GLN A 489 0.19 14.15 -35.70
C GLN A 489 0.49 12.67 -35.49
N SER A 490 1.77 12.26 -35.56
CA SER A 490 2.16 10.88 -35.29
C SER A 490 2.39 10.62 -33.82
N GLY A 491 2.05 9.43 -33.36
CA GLY A 491 2.24 9.06 -31.96
C GLY A 491 2.11 7.56 -31.72
N VAL A 492 2.47 7.18 -30.49
CA VAL A 492 2.37 5.82 -30.00
C VAL A 492 1.81 5.80 -28.60
N VAL A 493 1.04 4.77 -28.29
CA VAL A 493 0.63 4.41 -26.93
C VAL A 493 1.02 2.97 -26.67
N ALA A 494 1.78 2.75 -25.61
CA ALA A 494 2.07 1.41 -25.11
C ALA A 494 1.27 1.17 -23.82
N PHE A 495 0.86 -0.06 -23.60
CA PHE A 495 0.04 -0.45 -22.45
C PHE A 495 0.21 -1.95 -22.16
N GLU A 496 -0.18 -2.35 -20.99
CA GLU A 496 -0.25 -3.75 -20.56
C GLU A 496 -1.59 -4.37 -20.95
N GLU A 497 -1.59 -5.64 -21.33
CA GLU A 497 -2.80 -6.46 -21.47
C GLU A 497 -2.64 -7.78 -20.70
N ARG A 498 -3.60 -8.11 -19.86
CA ARG A 498 -3.61 -9.34 -19.07
C ARG A 498 -3.98 -10.55 -19.91
N VAL A 499 -3.14 -11.56 -19.90
CA VAL A 499 -3.37 -12.85 -20.59
C VAL A 499 -3.20 -14.01 -19.59
N GLY A 500 -4.29 -14.56 -19.13
CA GLY A 500 -4.26 -15.54 -18.04
C GLY A 500 -3.77 -14.88 -16.74
N THR A 501 -2.61 -15.31 -16.27
CA THR A 501 -1.98 -14.80 -15.04
C THR A 501 -0.80 -13.85 -15.29
N ARG A 502 -0.52 -13.51 -16.56
CA ARG A 502 0.65 -12.71 -16.96
C ARG A 502 0.22 -11.49 -17.74
N ASP A 503 1.03 -10.46 -17.66
CA ASP A 503 0.86 -9.24 -18.44
C ASP A 503 1.76 -9.26 -19.69
N GLN A 504 1.32 -8.62 -20.74
CA GLN A 504 2.10 -8.43 -21.98
C GLN A 504 2.04 -6.97 -22.42
N VAL A 505 3.15 -6.43 -22.89
CA VAL A 505 3.20 -5.08 -23.42
C VAL A 505 2.75 -5.06 -24.88
N LEU A 506 1.79 -4.19 -25.16
CA LEU A 506 1.27 -3.88 -26.47
C LEU A 506 1.56 -2.43 -26.83
N LEU A 507 1.66 -2.11 -28.13
CA LEU A 507 1.87 -0.77 -28.64
C LEU A 507 1.00 -0.51 -29.87
N ALA A 508 0.18 0.54 -29.82
CA ALA A 508 -0.60 1.04 -30.95
C ALA A 508 -0.06 2.39 -31.43
N ARG A 509 -0.35 2.71 -32.71
CA ARG A 509 0.16 3.90 -33.41
C ARG A 509 -0.98 4.77 -33.91
N THR A 510 -0.73 6.07 -33.97
CA THR A 510 -1.60 7.05 -34.62
C THR A 510 -0.81 7.90 -35.62
N SER A 511 -1.46 8.40 -36.67
CA SER A 511 -0.93 9.35 -37.66
C SER A 511 -1.79 10.60 -37.81
N ASP A 512 -2.85 10.74 -37.02
CA ASP A 512 -3.87 11.80 -37.13
C ASP A 512 -4.10 12.58 -35.83
N GLY A 513 -3.10 12.60 -34.95
CA GLY A 513 -3.19 13.33 -33.69
C GLY A 513 -4.01 12.62 -32.61
N GLY A 514 -4.07 11.28 -32.66
CA GLY A 514 -4.75 10.44 -31.68
C GLY A 514 -6.26 10.28 -31.90
N LEU A 515 -6.75 10.57 -33.12
CA LEU A 515 -8.16 10.35 -33.47
C LEU A 515 -8.44 8.89 -33.79
N HIS A 516 -7.48 8.18 -34.44
CA HIS A 516 -7.55 6.75 -34.73
C HIS A 516 -6.25 6.04 -34.34
N TRP A 517 -6.37 4.77 -33.95
CA TRP A 517 -5.24 3.94 -33.52
C TRP A 517 -5.17 2.65 -34.34
N SER A 518 -3.94 2.24 -34.69
CA SER A 518 -3.70 0.98 -35.40
C SER A 518 -3.98 -0.22 -34.47
N PRO A 519 -4.22 -1.42 -35.02
CA PRO A 519 -4.09 -2.63 -34.26
C PRO A 519 -2.73 -2.68 -33.54
N PRO A 520 -2.69 -3.13 -32.27
CA PRO A 520 -1.43 -3.12 -31.50
C PRO A 520 -0.46 -4.20 -31.95
N VAL A 521 0.82 -3.91 -31.82
CA VAL A 521 1.94 -4.84 -32.02
C VAL A 521 2.62 -5.14 -30.69
N ARG A 522 3.37 -6.23 -30.62
CA ARG A 522 4.19 -6.58 -29.44
C ARG A 522 5.64 -6.17 -29.65
N PRO A 523 6.15 -5.19 -28.90
CA PRO A 523 7.55 -4.74 -29.04
C PRO A 523 8.56 -5.82 -28.65
N THR A 524 8.16 -6.78 -27.82
CA THR A 524 9.02 -7.82 -27.25
C THR A 524 9.35 -8.94 -28.25
N GLY A 525 8.55 -9.11 -29.32
CA GLY A 525 8.72 -10.18 -30.32
C GLY A 525 8.48 -11.60 -29.80
N ARG A 526 8.03 -11.75 -28.54
CA ARG A 526 7.81 -13.05 -27.89
C ARG A 526 6.39 -13.57 -28.11
N ARG A 527 6.16 -14.88 -27.89
CA ARG A 527 4.81 -15.46 -27.97
C ARG A 527 3.91 -14.88 -26.88
N ARG A 528 2.64 -14.72 -27.20
CA ARG A 528 1.59 -14.22 -26.29
C ARG A 528 1.54 -15.05 -25.00
N GLY A 529 1.59 -14.38 -23.84
CA GLY A 529 1.53 -15.02 -22.51
C GLY A 529 2.78 -15.84 -22.13
N ALA A 530 3.88 -15.75 -22.91
CA ALA A 530 5.12 -16.44 -22.57
C ALA A 530 5.94 -15.73 -21.48
N THR A 531 5.71 -14.42 -21.32
CA THR A 531 6.45 -13.53 -20.43
C THR A 531 5.49 -12.73 -19.57
N ASP A 532 5.97 -12.18 -18.44
CA ASP A 532 5.26 -11.23 -17.60
C ASP A 532 5.94 -9.87 -17.79
N GLU A 533 5.29 -8.99 -18.60
CA GLU A 533 5.84 -7.73 -19.09
C GLU A 533 4.97 -6.58 -18.61
N GLN A 534 5.55 -5.63 -17.87
CA GLN A 534 4.81 -4.57 -17.15
C GLN A 534 5.48 -3.19 -17.31
N TRP A 535 4.77 -2.13 -16.96
CA TRP A 535 5.23 -0.73 -16.87
C TRP A 535 5.93 -0.25 -18.15
N PRO A 536 5.22 -0.22 -19.28
CA PRO A 536 5.79 0.29 -20.52
C PRO A 536 6.07 1.79 -20.44
N ALA A 537 7.20 2.20 -21.01
CA ALA A 537 7.56 3.59 -21.26
C ALA A 537 7.92 3.78 -22.73
N VAL A 538 7.46 4.88 -23.35
CA VAL A 538 7.69 5.15 -24.76
C VAL A 538 8.29 6.53 -25.01
N ALA A 539 9.14 6.63 -26.04
CA ALA A 539 9.65 7.86 -26.57
C ALA A 539 9.62 7.84 -28.11
N ILE A 540 9.31 8.98 -28.74
CA ILE A 540 9.28 9.12 -30.20
C ILE A 540 10.22 10.24 -30.65
N GLY A 541 11.18 9.92 -31.55
CA GLY A 541 12.18 10.83 -32.07
C GLY A 541 11.74 11.62 -33.29
N ALA A 542 12.57 12.59 -33.68
CA ALA A 542 12.37 13.45 -34.84
C ALA A 542 12.18 12.71 -36.15
N SER A 543 12.87 11.61 -36.30
CA SER A 543 12.83 10.73 -37.48
C SER A 543 11.65 9.73 -37.45
N GLY A 544 10.71 9.85 -36.51
CA GLY A 544 9.63 8.87 -36.30
C GLY A 544 10.11 7.56 -35.67
N ARG A 545 11.35 7.48 -35.21
CA ARG A 545 11.87 6.30 -34.50
C ARG A 545 11.21 6.22 -33.13
N VAL A 546 10.82 5.01 -32.74
CA VAL A 546 10.17 4.72 -31.47
C VAL A 546 11.08 3.89 -30.58
N THR A 547 11.22 4.27 -29.32
CA THR A 547 11.90 3.46 -28.31
C THR A 547 10.85 3.11 -27.25
N VAL A 548 10.82 1.84 -26.86
CA VAL A 548 9.96 1.33 -25.78
C VAL A 548 10.80 0.61 -24.74
N ALA A 549 10.55 0.85 -23.47
CA ALA A 549 11.11 0.09 -22.36
C ALA A 549 9.99 -0.54 -21.54
N TRP A 550 10.27 -1.65 -20.84
CA TRP A 550 9.32 -2.36 -19.98
C TRP A 550 10.05 -3.19 -18.95
N ASN A 551 9.33 -3.52 -17.87
CA ASN A 551 9.76 -4.52 -16.92
C ASN A 551 9.44 -5.94 -17.45
N ASP A 552 10.31 -6.90 -17.17
CA ASP A 552 10.13 -8.31 -17.57
C ASP A 552 10.66 -9.23 -16.45
N SER A 553 9.80 -10.07 -15.91
CA SER A 553 10.14 -11.05 -14.86
C SER A 553 10.38 -12.46 -15.37
N SER A 554 10.43 -12.66 -16.69
CA SER A 554 10.56 -13.99 -17.33
C SER A 554 11.84 -14.76 -16.98
N SER A 555 12.88 -14.06 -16.53
CA SER A 555 14.13 -14.67 -16.07
C SER A 555 14.08 -15.14 -14.60
N GLY A 556 12.96 -14.97 -13.88
CA GLY A 556 12.85 -15.18 -12.45
C GLY A 556 13.29 -13.96 -11.60
N VAL A 557 13.89 -12.94 -12.22
CA VAL A 557 14.26 -11.67 -11.62
C VAL A 557 13.68 -10.55 -12.48
N GLN A 558 13.09 -9.56 -11.85
CA GLN A 558 12.53 -8.39 -12.52
C GLN A 558 13.64 -7.56 -13.18
N ARG A 559 13.55 -7.33 -14.49
CA ARG A 559 14.56 -6.61 -15.27
C ARG A 559 13.90 -5.60 -16.19
N VAL A 560 14.60 -4.50 -16.48
CA VAL A 560 14.15 -3.54 -17.48
C VAL A 560 14.82 -3.82 -18.82
N TYR A 561 13.99 -3.98 -19.85
CA TYR A 561 14.41 -4.12 -21.24
C TYR A 561 14.01 -2.91 -22.08
N VAL A 562 14.73 -2.72 -23.18
CA VAL A 562 14.46 -1.68 -24.17
C VAL A 562 14.54 -2.24 -25.59
N ALA A 563 13.61 -1.81 -26.46
CA ALA A 563 13.62 -2.11 -27.89
C ALA A 563 13.40 -0.85 -28.70
N ARG A 564 13.93 -0.82 -29.93
CA ARG A 564 13.84 0.30 -30.86
C ARG A 564 13.16 -0.12 -32.14
N SER A 565 12.34 0.77 -32.67
CA SER A 565 11.71 0.72 -33.98
C SER A 565 12.28 1.84 -34.87
N THR A 566 12.46 1.57 -36.15
CA THR A 566 12.86 2.55 -37.19
C THR A 566 11.75 2.88 -38.18
N ASP A 567 10.58 2.24 -38.05
CA ASP A 567 9.42 2.30 -38.94
C ASP A 567 8.14 2.83 -38.20
N GLY A 568 8.34 3.75 -37.28
CA GLY A 568 7.23 4.38 -36.54
C GLY A 568 6.53 3.46 -35.56
N GLY A 569 7.18 2.38 -35.09
CA GLY A 569 6.60 1.41 -34.16
C GLY A 569 5.87 0.25 -34.80
N ALA A 570 6.05 0.02 -36.12
CA ALA A 570 5.46 -1.13 -36.81
C ALA A 570 6.19 -2.42 -36.47
N THR A 571 7.51 -2.38 -36.42
CA THR A 571 8.37 -3.49 -36.04
C THR A 571 9.46 -3.03 -35.07
N PHE A 572 10.01 -3.95 -34.27
CA PHE A 572 11.02 -3.64 -33.27
C PHE A 572 12.25 -4.54 -33.41
N ALA A 573 13.43 -3.97 -33.19
CA ALA A 573 14.67 -4.72 -33.05
C ALA A 573 14.63 -5.60 -31.77
N LYS A 574 15.55 -6.59 -31.75
CA LYS A 574 15.65 -7.47 -30.54
C LYS A 574 15.86 -6.68 -29.26
N PRO A 575 15.10 -6.98 -28.21
CA PRO A 575 15.24 -6.30 -26.91
C PRO A 575 16.65 -6.42 -26.32
N ARG A 576 17.07 -5.38 -25.60
CA ARG A 576 18.33 -5.31 -24.84
C ARG A 576 18.03 -4.94 -23.39
N ALA A 577 18.81 -5.45 -22.43
CA ALA A 577 18.74 -4.99 -21.05
C ALA A 577 19.10 -3.49 -21.00
N LEU A 578 18.31 -2.70 -20.25
CA LEU A 578 18.53 -1.26 -20.12
C LEU A 578 19.81 -0.94 -19.32
N ALA A 579 20.18 -1.80 -18.38
CA ALA A 579 21.43 -1.71 -17.61
C ALA A 579 22.38 -2.87 -18.00
N PRO A 580 23.17 -2.72 -19.07
CA PRO A 580 24.19 -3.71 -19.40
C PRO A 580 25.23 -3.78 -18.27
N GLY A 581 25.66 -5.00 -17.92
CA GLY A 581 26.62 -5.25 -16.84
C GLY A 581 26.04 -5.24 -15.42
N ALA A 582 24.72 -5.04 -15.26
CA ALA A 582 24.08 -5.25 -13.96
C ALA A 582 24.12 -6.73 -13.56
N PRO A 583 24.33 -7.07 -12.26
CA PRO A 583 24.24 -8.44 -11.76
C PRO A 583 22.91 -9.10 -12.16
N ALA A 584 22.95 -10.41 -12.42
CA ALA A 584 21.76 -11.13 -12.93
C ALA A 584 20.64 -11.20 -11.89
N ASP A 585 20.97 -11.12 -10.63
CA ASP A 585 20.10 -11.18 -9.44
C ASP A 585 19.65 -9.82 -8.91
N ALA A 586 20.10 -8.70 -9.52
CA ALA A 586 19.67 -7.37 -9.10
C ALA A 586 18.35 -6.96 -9.79
N PRO A 587 17.21 -6.87 -9.07
CA PRO A 587 15.96 -6.43 -9.63
C PRO A 587 16.00 -4.97 -10.09
N GLN A 588 15.19 -4.67 -11.13
CA GLN A 588 15.07 -3.34 -11.73
C GLN A 588 13.61 -3.04 -12.05
N TRP A 589 13.17 -1.79 -11.84
CA TRP A 589 11.77 -1.38 -12.06
C TRP A 589 11.62 0.01 -12.66
N ARG A 590 10.43 0.28 -13.16
CA ARG A 590 9.88 1.62 -13.37
C ARG A 590 10.71 2.51 -14.27
N ALA A 591 11.07 2.03 -15.45
CA ALA A 591 11.74 2.89 -16.42
C ALA A 591 10.83 4.03 -16.90
N ALA A 592 11.42 5.22 -17.07
CA ALA A 592 10.83 6.33 -17.80
C ALA A 592 11.78 6.78 -18.89
N LEU A 593 11.21 7.17 -20.04
CA LEU A 593 11.94 7.56 -21.23
C LEU A 593 11.59 8.98 -21.66
N ALA A 594 12.59 9.73 -22.13
CA ALA A 594 12.38 11.02 -22.77
C ALA A 594 13.30 11.16 -23.99
N GLN A 595 12.75 11.69 -25.09
CA GLN A 595 13.51 11.89 -26.32
C GLN A 595 14.38 13.15 -26.24
N GLY A 596 15.67 12.98 -26.45
CA GLY A 596 16.65 14.05 -26.61
C GLY A 596 16.99 14.34 -28.08
N PRO A 597 17.94 15.26 -28.33
CA PRO A 597 18.43 15.56 -29.67
C PRO A 597 19.22 14.39 -30.26
N GLY A 598 19.33 14.34 -31.59
CA GLY A 598 20.19 13.39 -32.28
C GLY A 598 19.85 11.92 -32.06
N ASP A 599 18.58 11.56 -31.91
CA ASP A 599 18.11 10.18 -31.62
C ASP A 599 18.60 9.58 -30.28
N VAL A 600 19.04 10.40 -29.35
CA VAL A 600 19.36 9.97 -27.99
C VAL A 600 18.07 9.88 -27.18
N VAL A 601 17.85 8.76 -26.51
CA VAL A 601 16.78 8.60 -25.52
C VAL A 601 17.39 8.58 -24.13
N HIS A 602 16.92 9.46 -23.27
CA HIS A 602 17.27 9.49 -21.84
C HIS A 602 16.36 8.56 -21.09
N ALA A 603 16.94 7.72 -20.25
CA ALA A 603 16.21 6.75 -19.45
C ALA A 603 16.60 6.84 -17.97
N VAL A 604 15.60 6.77 -17.10
CA VAL A 604 15.77 6.61 -15.65
C VAL A 604 15.01 5.36 -15.21
N PHE A 605 15.50 4.65 -14.19
CA PHE A 605 14.88 3.44 -13.66
C PHE A 605 15.37 3.18 -12.24
N VAL A 606 14.67 2.30 -11.50
CA VAL A 606 15.05 1.84 -10.17
C VAL A 606 15.91 0.58 -10.27
N ASP A 607 16.91 0.46 -9.39
CA ASP A 607 17.80 -0.69 -9.31
C ASP A 607 18.13 -0.98 -7.84
N THR A 608 18.05 -2.24 -7.41
CA THR A 608 18.24 -2.65 -6.01
C THR A 608 19.52 -3.46 -5.78
N ARG A 609 20.56 -3.23 -6.56
CA ARG A 609 21.87 -3.90 -6.35
C ARG A 609 22.62 -3.46 -5.10
N ALA A 610 22.32 -2.26 -4.56
CA ALA A 610 22.90 -1.77 -3.33
C ALA A 610 22.35 -2.53 -2.12
N ARG A 611 23.14 -2.60 -1.05
CA ARG A 611 22.77 -3.26 0.20
C ARG A 611 22.96 -2.32 1.38
N SER A 612 22.06 -2.41 2.38
CA SER A 612 22.24 -1.71 3.64
C SER A 612 23.44 -2.29 4.41
N ALA A 613 24.12 -1.43 5.17
CA ALA A 613 25.33 -1.84 5.91
C ALA A 613 25.03 -2.78 7.09
N ASP A 614 23.86 -2.66 7.71
CA ASP A 614 23.58 -3.33 8.98
C ASP A 614 22.88 -4.69 8.81
N ASP A 615 21.93 -4.80 7.89
CA ASP A 615 21.07 -6.01 7.76
C ASP A 615 21.15 -6.64 6.35
N ASP A 616 22.08 -6.18 5.50
CA ASP A 616 22.28 -6.67 4.11
C ASP A 616 21.00 -6.66 3.26
N LEU A 617 20.11 -5.69 3.53
CA LEU A 617 18.86 -5.54 2.80
C LEU A 617 19.07 -4.80 1.48
N PRO A 618 18.37 -5.17 0.41
CA PRO A 618 18.41 -4.40 -0.84
C PRO A 618 17.90 -2.98 -0.63
N GLN A 619 18.61 -2.02 -1.26
CA GLN A 619 18.22 -0.61 -1.28
C GLN A 619 17.89 -0.18 -2.71
N ALA A 620 16.78 0.51 -2.90
CA ALA A 620 16.33 0.99 -4.18
C ALA A 620 16.99 2.35 -4.52
N HIS A 621 17.66 2.40 -5.66
CA HIS A 621 18.32 3.61 -6.15
C HIS A 621 17.88 3.98 -7.55
N VAL A 622 17.84 5.28 -7.85
CA VAL A 622 17.54 5.79 -9.19
C VAL A 622 18.81 5.84 -10.03
N LEU A 623 18.78 5.08 -11.12
CA LEU A 623 19.83 5.07 -12.12
C LEU A 623 19.39 5.82 -13.39
N TYR A 624 20.35 6.38 -14.10
CA TYR A 624 20.21 7.07 -15.37
C TYR A 624 21.13 6.47 -16.42
N THR A 625 20.61 6.32 -17.64
CA THR A 625 21.41 5.97 -18.82
C THR A 625 20.90 6.69 -20.07
N ARG A 626 21.72 6.74 -21.11
CA ARG A 626 21.32 7.16 -22.46
C ARG A 626 21.25 5.94 -23.35
N VAL A 627 20.25 5.91 -24.20
CA VAL A 627 20.10 4.90 -25.24
C VAL A 627 20.39 5.55 -26.58
N ARG A 628 21.55 5.23 -27.18
CA ARG A 628 21.97 5.73 -28.48
C ARG A 628 21.81 4.65 -29.53
N ALA A 629 21.11 4.97 -30.59
CA ALA A 629 20.83 4.02 -31.69
C ALA A 629 20.25 2.66 -31.21
N GLY A 630 19.50 2.66 -30.09
CA GLY A 630 18.95 1.45 -29.47
C GLY A 630 19.93 0.69 -28.57
N VAL A 631 21.12 1.23 -28.31
CA VAL A 631 22.12 0.64 -27.40
C VAL A 631 22.19 1.47 -26.11
N PRO A 632 21.88 0.88 -24.96
CA PRO A 632 22.06 1.56 -23.67
C PRO A 632 23.54 1.75 -23.33
N GLU A 633 23.88 2.94 -22.80
CA GLU A 633 25.18 3.22 -22.18
C GLU A 633 25.22 2.66 -20.75
N LEU A 634 26.40 2.68 -20.11
CA LEU A 634 26.51 2.29 -18.71
C LEU A 634 25.67 3.22 -17.84
N ALA A 635 24.85 2.62 -16.98
CA ALA A 635 23.99 3.35 -16.07
C ALA A 635 24.79 3.92 -14.89
N ARG A 636 24.38 5.10 -14.40
CA ARG A 636 24.96 5.78 -13.26
C ARG A 636 23.89 6.20 -12.26
N ARG A 637 24.22 6.18 -10.99
CA ARG A 637 23.31 6.59 -9.92
C ARG A 637 23.04 8.09 -9.99
N LEU A 638 21.79 8.50 -9.82
CA LEU A 638 21.35 9.89 -9.74
C LEU A 638 21.07 10.37 -8.32
N ASP A 639 20.38 9.57 -7.54
CA ASP A 639 20.14 9.88 -6.12
C ASP A 639 21.49 9.84 -5.38
N THR A 640 21.70 10.77 -4.46
CA THR A 640 22.99 10.89 -3.75
C THR A 640 22.97 10.30 -2.36
N GLY A 641 21.88 9.69 -1.94
CA GLY A 641 21.72 9.18 -0.59
C GLY A 641 21.64 10.28 0.47
N ALA A 642 20.95 9.98 1.56
CA ALA A 642 21.00 10.81 2.74
C ALA A 642 22.38 10.70 3.41
N PRO A 643 22.85 11.73 4.13
CA PRO A 643 23.98 11.57 5.03
C PRO A 643 23.70 10.43 6.04
N ALA A 644 24.77 9.76 6.48
CA ALA A 644 24.74 8.56 7.35
C ALA A 644 24.14 8.86 8.74
N THR A 645 22.84 9.05 8.79
CA THR A 645 22.04 9.08 10.03
C THR A 645 21.31 7.74 10.16
N LEU A 646 20.62 7.50 11.26
CA LEU A 646 19.75 6.30 11.44
C LEU A 646 18.80 6.11 10.24
N ALA A 647 18.44 7.19 9.56
CA ALA A 647 17.64 7.21 8.35
C ALA A 647 18.34 6.61 7.12
N ALA A 648 19.67 6.54 7.09
CA ALA A 648 20.42 5.93 5.99
C ALA A 648 20.16 4.42 5.82
N LYS A 649 19.57 3.76 6.80
CA LYS A 649 19.13 2.37 6.70
C LYS A 649 17.94 2.17 5.78
N LEU A 650 17.21 3.24 5.47
CA LEU A 650 15.97 3.25 4.67
C LEU A 650 16.07 4.26 3.51
N ASP A 651 17.24 4.39 2.90
CA ASP A 651 17.49 5.27 1.74
C ASP A 651 17.01 4.58 0.46
N ASP A 652 15.69 4.65 0.22
CA ASP A 652 15.05 4.09 -0.97
C ASP A 652 14.54 5.20 -1.87
N SER A 653 14.88 5.13 -3.16
CA SER A 653 14.40 6.05 -4.19
C SER A 653 13.47 5.34 -5.17
N TRP A 654 12.31 5.91 -5.47
CA TRP A 654 11.26 5.26 -6.24
C TRP A 654 10.60 6.17 -7.29
N VAL A 655 9.83 5.57 -8.21
CA VAL A 655 9.03 6.25 -9.26
C VAL A 655 9.79 7.35 -10.02
N PRO A 656 10.97 7.04 -10.62
CA PRO A 656 11.73 8.05 -11.36
C PRO A 656 11.00 8.44 -12.65
N ARG A 657 11.14 9.73 -13.02
CA ARG A 657 10.66 10.31 -14.27
C ARG A 657 11.71 11.21 -14.87
N VAL A 658 11.66 11.40 -16.19
CA VAL A 658 12.62 12.24 -16.91
C VAL A 658 11.93 13.06 -18.00
N ALA A 659 12.32 14.31 -18.11
CA ALA A 659 11.90 15.22 -19.18
C ALA A 659 13.12 15.80 -19.90
N VAL A 660 12.96 16.09 -21.20
CA VAL A 660 14.03 16.66 -22.02
C VAL A 660 13.49 17.79 -22.89
N ARG A 661 14.28 18.86 -22.98
CA ARG A 661 14.06 19.95 -23.93
C ARG A 661 15.40 20.46 -24.48
N GLY A 662 15.67 20.23 -25.76
CA GLY A 662 16.99 20.47 -26.33
C GLY A 662 18.04 19.64 -25.59
N ARG A 663 19.10 20.28 -25.09
CA ARG A 663 20.14 19.61 -24.29
C ARG A 663 19.86 19.58 -22.78
N HIS A 664 18.78 20.20 -22.34
CA HIS A 664 18.39 20.22 -20.94
C HIS A 664 17.64 18.91 -20.59
N VAL A 665 18.07 18.26 -19.53
CA VAL A 665 17.44 17.05 -18.97
C VAL A 665 17.03 17.36 -17.53
N LEU A 666 15.83 16.96 -17.14
CA LEU A 666 15.35 17.04 -15.77
C LEU A 666 14.86 15.67 -15.33
N ALA A 667 15.50 15.09 -14.33
CA ALA A 667 15.04 13.88 -13.67
C ALA A 667 14.40 14.22 -12.33
N ALA A 668 13.34 13.53 -11.96
CA ALA A 668 12.68 13.66 -10.66
C ALA A 668 12.29 12.27 -10.14
N TRP A 669 12.32 12.09 -8.83
CA TRP A 669 11.99 10.84 -8.13
C TRP A 669 11.55 11.14 -6.69
N ILE A 670 10.87 10.20 -6.07
CA ILE A 670 10.62 10.21 -4.64
C ILE A 670 11.73 9.46 -3.91
N ASP A 671 12.05 9.93 -2.70
CA ASP A 671 13.15 9.42 -1.89
C ASP A 671 12.67 9.32 -0.44
N PHE A 672 12.85 8.12 0.17
CA PHE A 672 12.42 7.86 1.54
C PHE A 672 13.49 8.32 2.51
N LEU A 673 13.29 9.47 3.10
CA LEU A 673 14.19 10.10 4.06
C LEU A 673 13.46 10.42 5.35
N ASN A 674 14.06 10.07 6.50
CA ASN A 674 13.50 10.41 7.81
C ASN A 674 12.02 10.01 7.98
N TYR A 675 11.64 8.81 7.52
CA TYR A 675 10.27 8.26 7.57
C TYR A 675 9.25 8.91 6.63
N ASP A 676 9.69 9.77 5.70
CA ASP A 676 8.86 10.48 4.73
C ASP A 676 9.31 10.23 3.29
N TRP A 677 8.36 10.22 2.36
CA TRP A 677 8.64 10.23 0.94
C TRP A 677 8.70 11.68 0.42
N GLY A 678 9.90 12.24 0.36
CA GLY A 678 10.16 13.54 -0.26
C GLY A 678 10.35 13.45 -1.77
N LEU A 679 10.06 14.54 -2.48
CA LEU A 679 10.29 14.62 -3.93
C LEU A 679 11.63 15.36 -4.20
N PHE A 680 12.47 14.73 -5.03
CA PHE A 680 13.78 15.25 -5.43
C PHE A 680 13.92 15.36 -6.94
N SER A 681 14.85 16.19 -7.37
CA SER A 681 15.19 16.38 -8.77
C SER A 681 16.65 16.68 -9.01
N ARG A 682 17.12 16.37 -10.23
CA ARG A 682 18.42 16.81 -10.76
C ARG A 682 18.30 17.26 -12.20
N GLY A 683 18.96 18.34 -12.52
CA GLY A 683 19.03 18.89 -13.88
C GLY A 683 20.39 18.69 -14.54
N SER A 684 20.40 18.55 -15.84
CA SER A 684 21.57 18.57 -16.74
C SER A 684 21.36 19.61 -17.83
N LEU A 685 22.45 20.30 -18.22
CA LEU A 685 22.45 21.29 -19.31
C LEU A 685 23.24 20.80 -20.55
N ASP A 686 23.83 19.60 -20.47
CA ASP A 686 24.80 19.06 -21.45
C ASP A 686 24.37 17.71 -22.01
N ASP A 687 23.06 17.53 -22.25
CA ASP A 687 22.49 16.30 -22.82
C ASP A 687 22.69 15.08 -21.90
N GLY A 688 22.62 15.32 -20.59
CA GLY A 688 22.80 14.29 -19.58
C GLY A 688 24.25 13.79 -19.43
N ALA A 689 25.25 14.51 -19.93
CA ALA A 689 26.65 14.15 -19.69
C ALA A 689 27.05 14.38 -18.23
N THR A 690 26.60 15.47 -17.63
CA THR A 690 26.74 15.75 -16.19
C THR A 690 25.40 16.18 -15.60
N PHE A 691 25.25 15.99 -14.30
CA PHE A 691 24.09 16.46 -13.55
C PHE A 691 24.53 17.40 -12.42
N GLY A 692 23.74 18.46 -12.20
CA GLY A 692 23.91 19.37 -11.08
C GLY A 692 23.63 18.70 -9.73
N ARG A 693 23.61 19.50 -8.67
CA ARG A 693 23.25 19.02 -7.31
C ARG A 693 21.82 18.49 -7.26
N GLN A 694 21.56 17.58 -6.34
CA GLN A 694 20.20 17.15 -5.98
C GLN A 694 19.45 18.31 -5.30
N VAL A 695 18.21 18.52 -5.70
CA VAL A 695 17.35 19.59 -5.16
C VAL A 695 16.07 18.93 -4.66
N ARG A 696 15.72 19.14 -3.40
CA ARG A 696 14.41 18.78 -2.86
C ARG A 696 13.35 19.68 -3.50
N VAL A 697 12.31 19.10 -4.03
CA VAL A 697 11.20 19.83 -4.69
C VAL A 697 10.08 20.12 -3.70
N THR A 698 9.78 19.17 -2.82
CA THR A 698 8.86 19.37 -1.70
C THR A 698 9.44 20.38 -0.72
N ASP A 699 8.60 21.28 -0.20
CA ASP A 699 9.03 22.40 0.66
C ASP A 699 8.84 22.16 2.16
N ASN A 700 8.71 20.92 2.58
CA ASN A 700 8.66 20.53 3.98
C ASN A 700 9.98 20.81 4.67
N ARG A 701 9.92 21.07 5.95
CA ARG A 701 11.10 21.24 6.77
C ARG A 701 11.61 19.88 7.23
N GLU A 702 12.87 19.58 6.95
CA GLU A 702 13.56 18.45 7.56
C GLU A 702 13.57 18.61 9.09
N GLY A 703 13.33 17.51 9.80
CA GLY A 703 13.54 17.45 11.25
C GLY A 703 12.32 17.68 12.12
N GLU A 704 11.13 17.82 11.54
CA GLU A 704 9.91 17.74 12.34
C GLU A 704 9.38 16.29 12.31
N PRO A 705 9.55 15.49 13.37
CA PRO A 705 9.26 14.07 13.38
C PRO A 705 7.77 13.71 13.24
N GLN A 706 6.92 14.68 12.97
CA GLN A 706 5.46 14.54 12.96
C GLN A 706 4.78 15.13 11.71
N GLN A 707 5.53 15.56 10.72
CA GLN A 707 4.98 15.97 9.42
C GLN A 707 5.27 14.88 8.39
N GLU A 708 4.45 13.85 8.38
CA GLU A 708 4.50 12.84 7.33
C GLU A 708 4.06 13.47 6.01
N GLU A 709 4.96 13.50 5.05
CA GLU A 709 4.70 13.79 3.65
C GLU A 709 4.77 12.50 2.85
N LEU A 710 3.82 12.33 1.97
CA LEU A 710 3.83 11.22 1.04
C LEU A 710 3.73 11.79 -0.37
N ALA A 711 4.88 12.16 -0.95
CA ALA A 711 4.96 12.51 -2.35
C ALA A 711 4.89 11.24 -3.21
N ASP A 712 4.09 11.26 -4.28
CA ASP A 712 3.97 10.15 -5.22
C ASP A 712 3.75 10.64 -6.65
N SER A 713 3.97 9.78 -7.63
CA SER A 713 3.67 10.00 -9.04
C SER A 713 4.23 11.32 -9.59
N PRO A 714 5.54 11.60 -9.42
CA PRO A 714 6.13 12.83 -9.97
C PRO A 714 6.08 12.81 -11.50
N ASP A 715 5.86 13.98 -12.11
CA ASP A 715 5.98 14.16 -13.56
C ASP A 715 6.73 15.48 -13.85
N PRO A 716 8.04 15.41 -14.13
CA PRO A 716 8.85 16.58 -14.49
C PRO A 716 8.57 17.01 -15.91
N LEU A 717 8.68 18.31 -16.16
CA LEU A 717 8.60 18.89 -17.50
C LEU A 717 9.50 20.12 -17.64
N LEU A 718 9.89 20.42 -18.88
CA LEU A 718 10.68 21.59 -19.24
C LEU A 718 9.85 22.47 -20.18
N THR A 719 9.30 23.56 -19.63
CA THR A 719 8.56 24.60 -20.38
C THR A 719 9.52 25.61 -21.01
N ALA A 720 9.03 26.55 -21.83
CA ALA A 720 9.87 27.64 -22.31
C ALA A 720 10.31 28.59 -21.17
N ALA A 721 9.51 28.67 -20.10
CA ALA A 721 9.82 29.47 -18.91
C ALA A 721 10.76 28.75 -17.91
N GLY A 722 11.04 27.45 -18.10
CA GLY A 722 11.93 26.68 -17.22
C GLY A 722 11.33 25.37 -16.72
N PRO A 723 12.00 24.74 -15.73
CA PRO A 723 11.58 23.47 -15.17
C PRO A 723 10.31 23.62 -14.32
N LEU A 724 9.48 22.57 -14.34
CA LEU A 724 8.32 22.39 -13.46
C LEU A 724 8.23 20.91 -13.13
N VAL A 725 7.86 20.58 -11.90
CA VAL A 725 7.50 19.23 -11.49
C VAL A 725 6.10 19.26 -10.91
N VAL A 726 5.27 18.29 -11.29
CA VAL A 726 3.94 18.06 -10.69
C VAL A 726 3.93 16.70 -10.02
N TRP A 727 3.16 16.55 -8.92
CA TRP A 727 3.10 15.31 -8.16
C TRP A 727 1.81 15.21 -7.34
N THR A 728 1.51 14.02 -6.85
CA THR A 728 0.52 13.78 -5.80
C THR A 728 1.20 13.94 -4.45
N ASP A 729 0.54 14.58 -3.51
CA ASP A 729 1.09 14.83 -2.18
C ASP A 729 0.02 14.71 -1.10
N TRP A 730 0.34 13.99 -0.04
CA TRP A 730 -0.43 13.95 1.18
C TRP A 730 0.29 14.77 2.24
N ARG A 731 -0.28 15.92 2.59
CA ARG A 731 0.31 16.84 3.56
C ARG A 731 -0.60 17.05 4.74
N LYS A 732 -0.05 16.96 5.93
CA LYS A 732 -0.67 17.54 7.11
C LYS A 732 -0.64 19.04 6.99
N ARG A 733 -1.76 19.64 6.67
CA ARG A 733 -1.90 21.10 6.73
C ARG A 733 -2.40 21.49 8.13
N ASP A 734 -1.95 22.69 8.56
CA ASP A 734 -2.38 23.33 9.80
C ASP A 734 -3.87 23.10 10.11
N ALA A 735 -4.14 22.51 11.25
CA ALA A 735 -5.48 22.15 11.73
C ALA A 735 -6.37 23.36 12.09
N THR A 736 -6.03 24.57 11.60
CA THR A 736 -6.78 25.80 11.88
C THR A 736 -8.02 25.99 11.01
N GLY A 737 -8.23 25.11 10.01
CA GLY A 737 -9.37 25.19 9.09
C GLY A 737 -10.58 24.34 9.50
N PRO A 738 -11.74 24.56 8.88
CA PRO A 738 -12.99 23.88 9.24
C PRO A 738 -13.13 22.44 8.70
N LEU A 739 -12.12 21.86 8.03
CA LEU A 739 -12.18 20.53 7.41
C LEU A 739 -10.88 19.76 7.64
N PRO A 740 -10.96 18.42 7.81
CA PRO A 740 -9.78 17.56 7.90
C PRO A 740 -8.96 17.63 6.60
N HIS A 741 -7.66 17.89 6.73
CA HIS A 741 -6.75 18.08 5.60
C HIS A 741 -5.85 16.88 5.35
N GLN A 742 -6.34 15.70 5.64
CA GLN A 742 -5.63 14.45 5.32
C GLN A 742 -6.21 13.86 4.05
N GLN A 743 -5.78 14.43 2.93
CA GLN A 743 -6.16 13.98 1.59
C GLN A 743 -4.99 14.17 0.65
N TYR A 744 -5.00 13.42 -0.43
CA TYR A 744 -4.05 13.58 -1.51
C TYR A 744 -4.48 14.71 -2.43
N ASP A 745 -3.58 15.63 -2.68
CA ASP A 745 -3.77 16.74 -3.61
C ASP A 745 -2.69 16.73 -4.71
N VAL A 746 -3.01 17.32 -5.86
CA VAL A 746 -2.01 17.52 -6.92
C VAL A 746 -1.32 18.85 -6.70
N PHE A 747 -0.01 18.79 -6.57
CA PHE A 747 0.88 19.93 -6.41
C PHE A 747 1.76 20.15 -7.64
N GLY A 748 2.36 21.34 -7.71
CA GLY A 748 3.38 21.69 -8.67
C GLY A 748 4.34 22.76 -8.16
N ALA A 749 5.60 22.63 -8.54
CA ALA A 749 6.62 23.62 -8.22
C ALA A 749 7.74 23.67 -9.27
N VAL A 750 8.36 24.83 -9.37
CA VAL A 750 9.72 24.94 -9.91
C VAL A 750 10.67 24.43 -8.82
N PRO A 751 11.60 23.50 -9.13
CA PRO A 751 12.52 22.96 -8.12
C PRO A 751 13.20 24.05 -7.29
N GLY A 752 13.14 23.93 -5.97
CA GLY A 752 13.66 24.90 -5.02
C GLY A 752 12.79 26.15 -4.81
N ARG A 753 11.53 26.14 -5.27
CA ARG A 753 10.52 27.19 -5.03
C ARG A 753 9.34 26.64 -4.26
N ALA A 754 8.54 27.52 -3.67
CA ALA A 754 7.34 27.17 -2.90
C ALA A 754 6.36 26.31 -3.72
N ASN A 755 5.83 25.28 -3.09
CA ASN A 755 4.86 24.37 -3.68
C ASN A 755 3.48 25.01 -3.81
N ARG A 756 2.75 24.67 -4.87
CA ARG A 756 1.41 25.21 -5.15
C ARG A 756 0.43 24.06 -5.43
N GLN A 757 -0.70 24.07 -4.76
CA GLN A 757 -1.80 23.16 -5.07
C GLN A 757 -2.41 23.52 -6.44
N LEU A 758 -2.52 22.52 -7.30
CA LEU A 758 -2.98 22.69 -8.68
C LEU A 758 -4.42 22.22 -8.90
N ASP A 759 -4.91 21.26 -8.13
CA ASP A 759 -6.31 20.86 -8.20
C ASP A 759 -7.24 21.98 -7.73
N PRO A 760 -8.55 21.93 -8.06
CA PRO A 760 -9.44 23.06 -7.79
C PRO A 760 -10.08 23.04 -6.40
N TYR A 761 -9.77 22.04 -5.56
CA TYR A 761 -10.57 21.77 -4.37
C TYR A 761 -10.14 22.55 -3.12
N GLY A 762 -8.91 23.00 -3.05
CA GLY A 762 -8.41 23.78 -1.93
C GLY A 762 -8.51 23.00 -0.62
N LYS A 763 -9.40 23.42 0.27
CA LYS A 763 -9.62 22.79 1.58
C LYS A 763 -10.78 21.77 1.61
N ARG A 764 -11.33 21.35 0.47
CA ARG A 764 -12.43 20.37 0.42
C ARG A 764 -11.91 18.96 0.59
N PRO A 765 -12.67 18.03 1.18
CA PRO A 765 -12.21 16.68 1.51
C PRO A 765 -12.29 15.72 0.31
N PHE A 766 -11.59 16.04 -0.77
CA PHE A 766 -11.56 15.23 -1.99
C PHE A 766 -10.13 14.97 -2.41
N SER A 767 -9.80 13.72 -2.69
CA SER A 767 -8.46 13.35 -3.14
C SER A 767 -8.30 13.46 -4.65
N THR A 768 -7.09 13.83 -5.07
CA THR A 768 -6.66 13.85 -6.47
C THR A 768 -5.33 13.15 -6.62
N PHE A 769 -5.15 12.36 -7.71
CA PHE A 769 -4.04 11.44 -7.86
C PHE A 769 -3.41 11.46 -9.24
N SER A 770 -2.23 10.85 -9.34
CA SER A 770 -1.57 10.43 -10.58
C SER A 770 -1.49 11.53 -11.64
N PRO A 771 -0.96 12.72 -11.35
CA PRO A 771 -0.85 13.78 -12.34
C PRO A 771 0.07 13.36 -13.49
N SER A 772 -0.24 13.84 -14.67
CA SER A 772 0.62 13.79 -15.83
C SER A 772 0.57 15.11 -16.58
N ALA A 773 1.72 15.61 -17.02
CA ALA A 773 1.84 16.94 -17.55
C ALA A 773 2.54 16.98 -18.92
N CYS A 774 2.15 17.98 -19.73
CA CYS A 774 2.87 18.30 -20.96
C CYS A 774 3.08 19.80 -21.10
N ALA A 775 4.22 20.20 -21.67
CA ALA A 775 4.57 21.59 -21.87
C ALA A 775 3.81 22.21 -23.06
N VAL A 776 3.27 23.42 -22.88
CA VAL A 776 2.60 24.21 -23.92
C VAL A 776 3.05 25.66 -23.79
N GLY A 777 3.97 26.10 -24.68
CA GLY A 777 4.60 27.40 -24.59
C GLY A 777 5.36 27.58 -23.27
N ASP A 778 5.04 28.65 -22.53
CA ASP A 778 5.60 28.97 -21.20
C ASP A 778 4.94 28.21 -20.05
N GLY A 779 3.86 27.52 -20.31
CA GLY A 779 3.06 26.79 -19.30
C GLY A 779 2.98 25.30 -19.56
N ALA A 780 2.05 24.68 -18.85
CA ALA A 780 1.76 23.26 -18.91
C ALA A 780 0.24 22.99 -18.89
N LEU A 781 -0.13 21.84 -19.45
CA LEU A 781 -1.41 21.19 -19.16
C LEU A 781 -1.12 20.02 -18.20
N VAL A 782 -1.91 19.91 -17.13
CA VAL A 782 -1.78 18.88 -16.12
C VAL A 782 -3.11 18.11 -16.03
N ALA A 783 -3.09 16.86 -16.42
CA ALA A 783 -4.22 15.93 -16.26
C ALA A 783 -4.04 15.15 -14.96
N PHE A 784 -5.11 14.86 -14.24
CA PHE A 784 -5.08 14.12 -12.98
C PHE A 784 -6.39 13.36 -12.74
N GLN A 785 -6.34 12.33 -11.91
CA GLN A 785 -7.47 11.59 -11.43
C GLN A 785 -8.16 12.38 -10.29
N ASP A 786 -9.48 12.45 -10.31
CA ASP A 786 -10.31 13.24 -9.41
C ASP A 786 -11.37 12.35 -8.74
N GLU A 787 -11.30 12.25 -7.40
CA GLU A 787 -12.22 11.49 -6.56
C GLU A 787 -13.31 12.35 -5.91
N SER A 788 -13.54 13.55 -6.40
CA SER A 788 -14.54 14.48 -5.83
C SER A 788 -15.99 14.02 -5.98
N ARG A 789 -16.23 12.99 -6.78
CA ARG A 789 -17.53 12.34 -6.98
C ARG A 789 -17.43 10.86 -6.58
N ALA A 790 -18.57 10.16 -6.55
CA ALA A 790 -18.63 8.73 -6.27
C ALA A 790 -17.92 7.85 -7.33
N GLN A 791 -17.36 8.45 -8.36
CA GLN A 791 -16.60 7.83 -9.45
C GLN A 791 -15.37 8.66 -9.72
N SER A 792 -14.25 7.97 -10.02
CA SER A 792 -13.04 8.62 -10.50
C SER A 792 -13.26 9.25 -11.87
N GLU A 793 -12.86 10.50 -12.02
CA GLU A 793 -12.91 11.26 -13.28
C GLU A 793 -11.51 11.73 -13.66
N ILE A 794 -11.26 11.98 -14.95
CA ILE A 794 -10.04 12.64 -15.39
C ILE A 794 -10.32 14.13 -15.56
N ARG A 795 -9.55 14.95 -14.84
CA ARG A 795 -9.56 16.40 -14.91
C ARG A 795 -8.27 16.93 -15.49
N LEU A 796 -8.35 18.13 -16.05
CA LEU A 796 -7.21 18.85 -16.63
C LEU A 796 -7.23 20.29 -16.16
N VAL A 797 -6.06 20.80 -15.79
CA VAL A 797 -5.85 22.21 -15.47
C VAL A 797 -4.71 22.78 -16.31
N ARG A 798 -4.73 24.08 -16.54
CA ARG A 798 -3.62 24.83 -17.11
C ARG A 798 -2.78 25.41 -15.99
N VAL A 799 -1.46 25.35 -16.16
CA VAL A 799 -0.48 25.87 -15.19
C VAL A 799 0.44 26.86 -15.89
N LEU A 800 0.67 27.99 -15.29
CA LEU A 800 1.61 29.01 -15.76
C LEU A 800 2.42 29.54 -14.57
N GLY A 801 3.76 29.46 -14.66
CA GLY A 801 4.64 29.85 -13.56
C GLY A 801 4.42 29.05 -12.29
N GLY A 802 4.06 27.77 -12.40
CA GLY A 802 3.74 26.89 -11.25
C GLY A 802 2.37 27.16 -10.62
N VAL A 803 1.54 28.01 -11.18
CA VAL A 803 0.21 28.39 -10.64
C VAL A 803 -0.89 27.95 -11.59
N ARG A 804 -1.94 27.32 -11.05
CA ARG A 804 -3.14 26.96 -11.82
C ARG A 804 -3.81 28.21 -12.38
N ARG A 805 -4.27 28.10 -13.64
CA ARG A 805 -5.02 29.13 -14.35
C ARG A 805 -6.35 28.59 -14.86
N GLY A 806 -7.42 29.30 -14.56
CA GLY A 806 -8.77 28.94 -15.02
C GLY A 806 -9.41 27.77 -14.27
N ARG A 807 -10.51 27.26 -14.83
CA ARG A 807 -11.31 26.16 -14.28
C ARG A 807 -10.68 24.81 -14.68
N ALA A 808 -10.86 23.79 -13.85
CA ALA A 808 -10.56 22.41 -14.22
C ALA A 808 -11.59 21.94 -15.26
N LEU A 809 -11.10 21.32 -16.32
CA LEU A 809 -11.93 20.74 -17.39
C LEU A 809 -12.03 19.24 -17.17
N ARG A 810 -13.18 18.64 -17.44
CA ARG A 810 -13.30 17.19 -17.53
C ARG A 810 -12.72 16.72 -18.87
N VAL A 811 -11.96 15.64 -18.84
CA VAL A 811 -11.27 15.05 -20.00
C VAL A 811 -12.00 13.81 -20.48
N ASP A 812 -12.32 12.91 -19.55
CA ASP A 812 -13.14 11.75 -19.87
C ASP A 812 -14.56 12.20 -20.24
N ASP A 813 -15.21 11.49 -21.14
CA ASP A 813 -16.55 11.80 -21.62
C ASP A 813 -17.64 11.00 -20.88
N GLY A 814 -17.32 10.52 -19.70
CA GLY A 814 -18.23 9.79 -18.85
C GLY A 814 -19.35 10.68 -18.29
N GLY A 815 -20.62 10.26 -18.38
CA GLY A 815 -21.72 10.78 -17.59
C GLY A 815 -21.79 10.08 -16.23
N SER A 816 -22.87 10.34 -15.47
CA SER A 816 -23.09 9.73 -14.14
C SER A 816 -23.16 8.19 -14.12
N HIS A 817 -23.05 7.54 -15.27
CA HIS A 817 -23.10 6.07 -15.44
C HIS A 817 -21.88 5.49 -16.16
N ALA A 818 -20.88 6.32 -16.51
CA ALA A 818 -19.62 5.82 -17.04
C ALA A 818 -18.82 5.15 -15.93
N GLY A 819 -18.03 4.12 -16.26
CA GLY A 819 -17.10 3.50 -15.34
C GLY A 819 -16.02 4.47 -14.88
N ASP A 820 -15.34 4.11 -13.80
CA ASP A 820 -14.23 4.89 -13.27
C ASP A 820 -13.14 5.10 -14.33
N ALA A 821 -12.44 6.22 -14.19
CA ALA A 821 -11.31 6.60 -15.04
C ALA A 821 -10.09 6.91 -14.18
N TRP A 822 -8.96 6.26 -14.50
CA TRP A 822 -7.74 6.30 -13.69
C TRP A 822 -6.49 6.62 -14.50
N ARG A 823 -5.44 7.06 -13.83
CA ARG A 823 -4.05 7.14 -14.31
C ARG A 823 -3.91 7.82 -15.67
N PRO A 824 -4.28 9.10 -15.81
CA PRO A 824 -4.11 9.78 -17.07
C PRO A 824 -2.63 9.89 -17.45
N ARG A 825 -2.37 9.84 -18.76
CA ARG A 825 -1.08 10.19 -19.37
C ARG A 825 -1.35 11.17 -20.51
N ILE A 826 -0.72 12.32 -20.45
CA ILE A 826 -0.91 13.38 -21.44
C ILE A 826 0.35 13.62 -22.27
N ALA A 827 0.17 13.80 -23.57
CA ALA A 827 1.21 14.23 -24.47
C ALA A 827 0.73 15.40 -25.33
N CYS A 828 1.53 16.45 -25.41
CA CYS A 828 1.27 17.64 -26.22
C CYS A 828 2.27 17.66 -27.38
N SER A 829 1.77 17.70 -28.62
CA SER A 829 2.64 17.84 -29.79
C SER A 829 1.90 18.49 -30.95
N GLY A 830 2.52 19.44 -31.62
CA GLY A 830 1.89 20.21 -32.67
C GLY A 830 0.64 20.92 -32.21
N PRO A 831 -0.52 20.76 -32.90
CA PRO A 831 -1.74 21.50 -32.60
C PRO A 831 -2.64 20.79 -31.55
N ARG A 832 -2.24 19.66 -30.97
CA ARG A 832 -3.15 18.84 -30.13
C ARG A 832 -2.52 18.42 -28.81
N ALA A 833 -3.39 18.26 -27.79
CA ALA A 833 -3.15 17.51 -26.59
C ALA A 833 -3.87 16.15 -26.72
N VAL A 834 -3.20 15.05 -26.37
CA VAL A 834 -3.74 13.70 -26.37
C VAL A 834 -3.63 13.13 -24.97
N VAL A 835 -4.71 12.60 -24.45
CA VAL A 835 -4.78 12.00 -23.10
C VAL A 835 -5.20 10.55 -23.22
N ALA A 836 -4.33 9.65 -22.73
CA ALA A 836 -4.66 8.24 -22.52
C ALA A 836 -5.04 8.03 -21.04
N TYR A 837 -5.98 7.16 -20.75
CA TYR A 837 -6.38 6.82 -19.39
C TYR A 837 -7.03 5.43 -19.33
N GLU A 838 -7.10 4.85 -18.14
CA GLU A 838 -7.76 3.58 -17.87
C GLU A 838 -9.24 3.81 -17.56
N SER A 839 -10.13 2.93 -18.04
CA SER A 839 -11.55 2.99 -17.68
C SER A 839 -12.24 1.63 -17.78
N GLU A 840 -13.18 1.37 -16.88
CA GLU A 840 -14.03 0.16 -16.87
C GLU A 840 -15.43 0.40 -17.46
N ARG A 841 -15.65 1.48 -18.19
CA ARG A 841 -16.98 1.88 -18.73
C ARG A 841 -17.67 0.82 -19.58
N ASP A 842 -16.93 0.00 -20.30
CA ASP A 842 -17.43 -1.02 -21.23
C ASP A 842 -17.11 -2.47 -20.79
N GLY A 843 -16.72 -2.66 -19.54
CA GLY A 843 -16.37 -4.00 -19.00
C GLY A 843 -15.06 -4.01 -18.26
N PRO A 844 -14.16 -4.97 -18.50
CA PRO A 844 -12.84 -4.98 -17.88
C PRO A 844 -12.04 -3.72 -18.25
N GLY A 845 -11.16 -3.27 -17.36
CA GLY A 845 -10.35 -2.07 -17.58
C GLY A 845 -9.71 -2.03 -18.95
N GLN A 846 -9.91 -0.94 -19.68
CA GLN A 846 -9.40 -0.72 -21.04
C GLN A 846 -8.66 0.62 -21.10
N ILE A 847 -7.72 0.73 -22.04
CA ILE A 847 -7.07 2.01 -22.34
C ILE A 847 -7.93 2.80 -23.32
N TYR A 848 -8.40 3.97 -22.87
CA TYR A 848 -9.10 4.97 -23.66
C TYR A 848 -8.18 6.12 -24.02
N VAL A 849 -8.43 6.73 -25.18
CA VAL A 849 -7.72 7.94 -25.61
C VAL A 849 -8.73 8.96 -26.08
N THR A 850 -8.44 10.21 -25.73
CA THR A 850 -9.13 11.39 -26.26
C THR A 850 -8.13 12.48 -26.64
N SER A 851 -8.52 13.41 -27.49
CA SER A 851 -7.65 14.50 -27.92
C SER A 851 -8.40 15.81 -28.07
N ALA A 852 -7.69 16.92 -27.89
CA ALA A 852 -8.21 18.27 -28.04
C ALA A 852 -7.23 19.16 -28.81
N PRO A 853 -7.73 20.13 -29.63
CA PRO A 853 -6.85 21.10 -30.27
C PRO A 853 -6.28 22.08 -29.22
N LEU A 854 -4.99 22.39 -29.33
CA LEU A 854 -4.28 23.40 -28.49
C LEU A 854 -4.53 24.82 -28.99
N ALA A 855 -4.84 25.03 -30.30
CA ALA A 855 -5.16 26.30 -30.92
C ALA A 855 -6.68 26.51 -30.86
N GLY A 856 -7.16 27.24 -29.85
CA GLY A 856 -8.56 27.63 -29.72
C GLY A 856 -8.84 28.30 -28.38
N ALA A 857 -9.82 29.17 -28.33
CA ALA A 857 -10.20 29.91 -27.10
C ALA A 857 -10.58 29.02 -25.91
N SER A 858 -10.86 27.73 -26.14
CA SER A 858 -11.34 26.78 -25.12
C SER A 858 -10.25 26.26 -24.16
N LEU A 859 -8.97 26.31 -24.55
CA LEU A 859 -7.84 26.02 -23.64
C LEU A 859 -7.10 27.31 -23.21
N ARG A 860 -7.54 28.48 -23.69
CA ARG A 860 -7.10 29.79 -23.17
C ARG A 860 -7.97 30.14 -21.96
N PRO A 861 -7.42 30.72 -20.89
CA PRO A 861 -8.27 31.30 -19.86
C PRO A 861 -9.11 32.42 -20.54
N SER A 862 -10.42 32.36 -20.40
CA SER A 862 -11.24 33.52 -20.57
C SER A 862 -10.65 34.61 -19.69
N SER A 863 -10.35 35.79 -20.27
CA SER A 863 -9.95 36.96 -19.51
C SER A 863 -10.97 37.20 -18.40
N PRO A 864 -10.55 37.76 -17.25
CA PRO A 864 -11.37 37.87 -16.06
C PRO A 864 -12.68 38.58 -16.30
#